data_a647f52bfee670d9400df91b28fc97d8
#
_entry.id   a647f52bfee670d9400df91b28fc97d8
#
_cell.length_a   1.000
_cell.length_b   1.000
_cell.length_c   1.000
_cell.angle_alpha   90.00
_cell.angle_beta   90.00
_cell.angle_gamma   90.00
#
_symmetry.space_group_name_H-M   'P 1'
#
loop_
_entity.id
_entity.type
_entity.pdbx_description
1 polymer ?
#
loop_
_entity_poly.entity_id
_entity_poly.type
_entity_poly.pdbx_seq_one_letter_code
_entity_poly.pdbx_strand_id
1 'polypeptide(L)'
;MDTRETTRETPQGRSPADRSLLGRLGSFTVRRRWWVIGAWVVLLAVMASYASGLTDRLGSGGFEVPGSQSLAVQRDLEQRFANQFPTTALVTVHDEARTVDDPAFRAVVEGIAARVGAVPGVGGVQSFSSTGSPAFVSPDRRTTYLVAGLTGDQNTQLETVPEVAAAAREGVAAGVEVETGGAAAFYERLNEISRHDLEQAERVSFPITLIVLLLAFTSLVAAGLPIMLALVSLGVTLGALYFLAGVTDMNVYVTNTASIVGIGVGIDYALFVVTRFREELRRGRSVADAVPVTLATSGRAVALSGATVIVALAGMFLVDIQAFRSMAIGSMSVVAVAVLAAITLLPAVLSLVGHWVDRLRIPVLRPRAAGGEGFWHRWAVRIMRRPWAFIAAALVVLVVLAVPFAGIRLGQPGAAILPADESPRLATERLAAEFGAGVTGPMEILVDTPGGAGTRANLERVDRLTRALQGDEAAVSVQSLTSVLPRAGLDAYARLYAGGLDGVDPELAPAVAGLANWDRGADLARITVVTREAPESEAAEGLVDRVRDQYIPAAGLAGQARVGGATANNLDLSREISGQLPVVVLSVLALSFVLLAMAFRSLVLPLQAIAMNLLSVGAAYGLIVAVFQWGWGESLLGFTSEGHIEVFVPLFLFSILFGLSMDYEVFLLSRIREEYLRTGDNELAVARGLESTARTITSAALVMVTVFAAFAAGRLVPFKEIGFGLAVAVLIVATLVRTILVPAVMRLAGRWNWWMPAWLDRWLPRIALETADEDRPATRVREPAGA
;
A
#
# COMPACT_ATOMS: atom_id res chain seq x y z
N MET A 1 -83.43 -2.37 -11.25
CA MET A 1 -82.60 -3.56 -10.87
C MET A 1 -81.10 -3.19 -11.10
N ASP A 2 -80.52 -2.81 -10.05
CA ASP A 2 -79.16 -2.19 -9.98
C ASP A 2 -78.13 -3.29 -9.75
N THR A 3 -77.32 -3.65 -10.70
CA THR A 3 -76.24 -4.59 -10.57
C THR A 3 -74.92 -3.82 -10.32
N ARG A 4 -74.60 -3.63 -9.04
CA ARG A 4 -73.26 -3.19 -8.62
C ARG A 4 -72.25 -4.32 -8.82
N GLU A 5 -71.43 -4.19 -9.85
CA GLU A 5 -70.22 -4.95 -9.98
C GLU A 5 -69.21 -4.51 -8.89
N THR A 6 -68.96 -5.34 -7.90
CA THR A 6 -67.89 -5.22 -6.92
C THR A 6 -66.66 -5.72 -7.59
N THR A 7 -65.78 -4.78 -8.07
CA THR A 7 -64.42 -5.07 -8.43
C THR A 7 -63.62 -5.52 -7.18
N ARG A 8 -63.45 -6.84 -7.03
CA ARG A 8 -62.49 -7.39 -6.09
C ARG A 8 -61.09 -7.01 -6.53
N GLU A 9 -60.46 -6.04 -5.86
CA GLU A 9 -59.02 -5.83 -5.92
C GLU A 9 -58.30 -7.14 -5.51
N THR A 10 -57.70 -7.80 -6.48
CA THR A 10 -56.75 -8.90 -6.22
C THR A 10 -55.56 -8.34 -5.41
N PRO A 11 -55.15 -9.02 -4.33
CA PRO A 11 -53.98 -8.57 -3.57
C PRO A 11 -52.75 -8.51 -4.50
N GLN A 12 -52.15 -7.33 -4.60
CA GLN A 12 -50.92 -7.11 -5.35
C GLN A 12 -49.89 -8.14 -4.90
N GLY A 13 -49.58 -9.13 -5.76
CA GLY A 13 -48.57 -10.13 -5.52
C GLY A 13 -47.24 -9.43 -5.26
N ARG A 14 -46.52 -9.84 -4.19
CA ARG A 14 -45.17 -9.36 -3.88
C ARG A 14 -44.30 -9.45 -5.14
N SER A 15 -43.62 -8.36 -5.48
CA SER A 15 -42.69 -8.30 -6.59
C SER A 15 -41.67 -9.45 -6.49
N PRO A 16 -41.25 -10.11 -7.56
CA PRO A 16 -40.19 -11.13 -7.54
C PRO A 16 -38.90 -10.65 -6.87
N ALA A 17 -38.61 -9.35 -6.93
CA ALA A 17 -37.49 -8.71 -6.22
C ALA A 17 -37.59 -8.86 -4.70
N ASP A 18 -38.80 -8.88 -4.12
CA ASP A 18 -39.00 -9.05 -2.67
C ASP A 18 -38.66 -10.47 -2.15
N ARG A 19 -38.38 -11.41 -3.04
CA ARG A 19 -37.95 -12.77 -2.66
C ARG A 19 -36.49 -12.81 -2.25
N SER A 20 -35.65 -11.85 -2.69
CA SER A 20 -34.25 -11.76 -2.34
C SER A 20 -34.02 -10.93 -1.08
N LEU A 21 -32.96 -11.25 -0.29
CA LEU A 21 -32.58 -10.48 0.90
C LEU A 21 -32.31 -9.01 0.54
N LEU A 22 -31.54 -8.77 -0.51
CA LEU A 22 -31.21 -7.41 -0.96
C LEU A 22 -32.42 -6.67 -1.55
N GLY A 23 -33.32 -7.35 -2.22
CA GLY A 23 -34.57 -6.74 -2.65
C GLY A 23 -35.44 -6.30 -1.47
N ARG A 24 -35.52 -7.14 -0.40
CA ARG A 24 -36.21 -6.76 0.86
C ARG A 24 -35.51 -5.56 1.53
N LEU A 25 -34.18 -5.54 1.53
CA LEU A 25 -33.42 -4.39 2.01
C LEU A 25 -33.76 -3.13 1.20
N GLY A 26 -33.89 -3.25 -0.14
CA GLY A 26 -34.29 -2.16 -1.02
C GLY A 26 -35.68 -1.63 -0.67
N SER A 27 -36.66 -2.54 -0.48
CA SER A 27 -38.02 -2.15 -0.05
C SER A 27 -38.02 -1.49 1.33
N PHE A 28 -37.18 -1.96 2.25
CA PHE A 28 -36.99 -1.35 3.58
C PHE A 28 -36.39 0.06 3.47
N THR A 29 -35.30 0.25 2.67
CA THR A 29 -34.64 1.55 2.50
C THR A 29 -35.57 2.59 1.86
N VAL A 30 -36.41 2.20 0.92
CA VAL A 30 -37.46 3.09 0.34
C VAL A 30 -38.48 3.53 1.40
N ARG A 31 -38.99 2.58 2.20
CA ARG A 31 -40.01 2.86 3.23
C ARG A 31 -39.46 3.70 4.39
N ARG A 32 -38.23 3.48 4.77
CA ARG A 32 -37.57 4.11 5.93
C ARG A 32 -36.42 5.06 5.53
N ARG A 33 -36.48 5.62 4.32
CA ARG A 33 -35.40 6.43 3.71
C ARG A 33 -34.85 7.52 4.62
N TRP A 34 -35.72 8.26 5.30
CA TRP A 34 -35.28 9.33 6.21
C TRP A 34 -34.54 8.82 7.42
N TRP A 35 -34.94 7.66 7.96
CA TRP A 35 -34.25 7.02 9.05
C TRP A 35 -32.88 6.49 8.64
N VAL A 36 -32.78 5.90 7.46
CA VAL A 36 -31.51 5.40 6.91
C VAL A 36 -30.55 6.56 6.66
N ILE A 37 -30.99 7.62 5.99
CA ILE A 37 -30.17 8.81 5.73
C ILE A 37 -29.80 9.49 7.03
N GLY A 38 -30.74 9.67 7.96
CA GLY A 38 -30.46 10.25 9.28
C GLY A 38 -29.42 9.45 10.08
N ALA A 39 -29.51 8.12 10.06
CA ALA A 39 -28.52 7.24 10.69
C ALA A 39 -27.12 7.40 10.09
N TRP A 40 -27.01 7.48 8.75
CA TRP A 40 -25.74 7.70 8.08
C TRP A 40 -25.16 9.11 8.32
N VAL A 41 -26.02 10.14 8.36
CA VAL A 41 -25.57 11.51 8.69
C VAL A 41 -25.06 11.59 10.11
N VAL A 42 -25.78 10.99 11.08
CA VAL A 42 -25.32 10.92 12.48
C VAL A 42 -24.03 10.12 12.58
N LEU A 43 -23.96 8.95 11.91
CA LEU A 43 -22.75 8.12 11.89
C LEU A 43 -21.55 8.89 11.32
N LEU A 44 -21.73 9.57 10.16
CA LEU A 44 -20.69 10.39 9.55
C LEU A 44 -20.27 11.53 10.49
N ALA A 45 -21.21 12.26 11.09
CA ALA A 45 -20.91 13.37 11.98
C ALA A 45 -20.10 12.91 13.20
N VAL A 46 -20.50 11.79 13.81
CA VAL A 46 -19.79 11.19 14.95
C VAL A 46 -18.42 10.70 14.52
N MET A 47 -18.32 9.94 13.43
CA MET A 47 -17.03 9.39 12.98
C MET A 47 -16.08 10.48 12.51
N ALA A 48 -16.56 11.51 11.80
CA ALA A 48 -15.74 12.63 11.35
C ALA A 48 -15.17 13.45 12.52
N SER A 49 -15.87 13.56 13.65
CA SER A 49 -15.36 14.26 14.83
C SER A 49 -14.17 13.54 15.49
N TYR A 50 -14.03 12.22 15.30
CA TYR A 50 -12.90 11.44 15.79
C TYR A 50 -11.80 11.27 14.74
N ALA A 51 -12.11 11.43 13.45
CA ALA A 51 -11.15 11.25 12.36
C ALA A 51 -9.94 12.20 12.43
N SER A 52 -10.14 13.43 12.96
CA SER A 52 -9.06 14.41 13.13
C SER A 52 -8.01 14.00 14.17
N GLY A 53 -8.37 13.20 15.18
CA GLY A 53 -7.43 12.67 16.17
C GLY A 53 -6.82 11.32 15.81
N LEU A 54 -7.10 10.80 14.60
CA LEU A 54 -6.56 9.49 14.17
C LEU A 54 -5.04 9.52 14.08
N THR A 55 -4.47 10.56 13.50
CA THR A 55 -3.02 10.71 13.29
C THR A 55 -2.23 10.60 14.59
N ASP A 56 -2.76 11.11 15.70
CA ASP A 56 -2.09 11.10 17.01
C ASP A 56 -2.01 9.69 17.63
N ARG A 57 -2.75 8.72 17.03
CA ARG A 57 -2.78 7.32 17.46
C ARG A 57 -2.03 6.37 16.53
N LEU A 58 -1.50 6.88 15.43
CA LEU A 58 -0.80 6.07 14.45
C LEU A 58 0.71 6.17 14.64
N GLY A 59 1.38 5.02 14.63
CA GLY A 59 2.84 4.96 14.67
C GLY A 59 3.44 5.07 13.25
N SER A 60 4.69 5.54 13.17
CA SER A 60 5.45 5.61 11.89
C SER A 60 6.27 4.36 11.64
N GLY A 61 6.48 3.49 12.64
CA GLY A 61 7.19 2.21 12.55
C GLY A 61 6.31 1.08 11.99
N GLY A 62 6.70 -0.15 12.34
CA GLY A 62 5.90 -1.34 12.03
C GLY A 62 6.37 -2.09 10.80
N PHE A 63 7.58 -1.79 10.32
CA PHE A 63 8.28 -2.59 9.31
C PHE A 63 9.32 -3.54 9.91
N GLU A 64 9.39 -3.64 11.23
CA GLU A 64 10.25 -4.58 11.93
C GLU A 64 9.75 -6.01 11.69
N VAL A 65 10.71 -6.92 11.47
CA VAL A 65 10.42 -8.35 11.30
C VAL A 65 10.47 -9.05 12.64
N PRO A 66 9.34 -9.54 13.18
CA PRO A 66 9.32 -10.27 14.43
C PRO A 66 10.23 -11.49 14.41
N GLY A 67 11.10 -11.61 15.42
CA GLY A 67 12.01 -12.74 15.53
C GLY A 67 13.30 -12.66 14.69
N SER A 68 13.50 -11.58 13.91
CA SER A 68 14.75 -11.35 13.17
C SER A 68 15.94 -11.09 14.10
N GLN A 69 17.15 -11.36 13.61
CA GLN A 69 18.37 -11.01 14.32
C GLN A 69 18.54 -9.49 14.44
N SER A 70 18.20 -8.75 13.39
CA SER A 70 18.31 -7.30 13.34
C SER A 70 17.43 -6.63 14.42
N LEU A 71 16.19 -7.07 14.58
CA LEU A 71 15.31 -6.57 15.64
C LEU A 71 15.81 -6.94 17.05
N ALA A 72 16.37 -8.14 17.22
CA ALA A 72 16.95 -8.54 18.49
C ALA A 72 18.16 -7.65 18.86
N VAL A 73 19.03 -7.36 17.90
CA VAL A 73 20.19 -6.43 18.09
C VAL A 73 19.69 -5.03 18.45
N GLN A 74 18.71 -4.50 17.73
CA GLN A 74 18.14 -3.19 18.01
C GLN A 74 17.62 -3.10 19.45
N ARG A 75 16.80 -4.08 19.87
CA ARG A 75 16.24 -4.11 21.25
C ARG A 75 17.33 -4.22 22.32
N ASP A 76 18.36 -5.05 22.10
CA ASP A 76 19.46 -5.19 23.05
C ASP A 76 20.30 -3.91 23.13
N LEU A 77 20.51 -3.20 22.01
CA LEU A 77 21.17 -1.90 22.01
C LEU A 77 20.37 -0.87 22.81
N GLU A 78 19.08 -0.77 22.56
CA GLU A 78 18.19 0.17 23.26
C GLU A 78 18.06 -0.11 24.75
N GLN A 79 17.99 -1.38 25.15
CA GLN A 79 17.70 -1.77 26.54
C GLN A 79 18.93 -2.02 27.40
N ARG A 80 20.07 -2.37 26.77
CA ARG A 80 21.22 -2.89 27.50
C ARG A 80 22.50 -2.06 27.37
N PHE A 81 22.53 -1.04 26.48
CA PHE A 81 23.65 -0.14 26.36
C PHE A 81 23.29 1.24 26.89
N ALA A 82 24.19 1.82 27.69
CA ALA A 82 24.02 3.18 28.22
C ALA A 82 24.15 4.23 27.10
N ASN A 83 23.39 5.31 27.20
CA ASN A 83 23.42 6.44 26.26
C ASN A 83 23.12 6.05 24.80
N GLN A 84 22.41 4.95 24.59
CA GLN A 84 21.83 4.65 23.30
C GLN A 84 20.39 5.15 23.30
N PHE A 85 20.06 5.98 22.34
CA PHE A 85 18.72 6.51 22.18
C PHE A 85 17.99 5.65 21.14
N PRO A 86 16.68 5.38 21.33
CA PRO A 86 15.88 4.59 20.38
C PRO A 86 15.93 5.17 18.98
N THR A 87 15.97 6.50 18.89
CA THR A 87 16.01 7.24 17.63
C THR A 87 16.91 8.46 17.79
N THR A 88 17.54 8.85 16.69
CA THR A 88 18.43 10.01 16.65
C THR A 88 18.05 10.97 15.53
N ALA A 89 18.25 12.26 15.76
CA ALA A 89 18.32 13.26 14.72
C ALA A 89 19.78 13.61 14.48
N LEU A 90 20.16 13.72 13.21
CA LEU A 90 21.49 14.13 12.79
C LEU A 90 21.43 15.58 12.33
N VAL A 91 22.41 16.42 12.74
CA VAL A 91 22.53 17.78 12.25
C VAL A 91 23.89 17.91 11.59
N THR A 92 23.92 18.09 10.27
CA THR A 92 25.15 18.35 9.52
C THR A 92 25.41 19.84 9.48
N VAL A 93 26.68 20.22 9.67
CA VAL A 93 27.15 21.62 9.64
C VAL A 93 28.34 21.69 8.69
N HIS A 94 28.21 22.48 7.64
CA HIS A 94 29.25 22.66 6.61
C HIS A 94 29.60 24.13 6.42
N ASP A 95 30.89 24.43 6.25
CA ASP A 95 31.37 25.75 5.93
C ASP A 95 32.42 25.67 4.80
N GLU A 96 32.14 26.32 3.67
CA GLU A 96 33.05 26.28 2.53
C GLU A 96 34.38 26.99 2.77
N ALA A 97 34.41 27.96 3.69
CA ALA A 97 35.55 28.85 3.92
C ALA A 97 36.42 28.44 5.13
N ARG A 98 35.82 27.77 6.13
CA ARG A 98 36.46 27.49 7.43
C ARG A 98 36.48 25.99 7.73
N THR A 99 37.43 25.57 8.52
CA THR A 99 37.55 24.18 8.99
C THR A 99 37.19 24.09 10.47
N VAL A 100 36.95 22.88 10.97
CA VAL A 100 36.62 22.61 12.39
C VAL A 100 37.74 23.05 13.36
N ASP A 101 38.94 23.35 12.86
CA ASP A 101 40.03 23.91 13.65
C ASP A 101 39.91 25.43 13.85
N ASP A 102 39.12 26.12 13.01
CA ASP A 102 38.83 27.55 13.14
C ASP A 102 37.97 27.79 14.38
N PRO A 103 38.43 28.65 15.33
CA PRO A 103 37.66 28.94 16.54
C PRO A 103 36.24 29.50 16.27
N ALA A 104 36.08 30.25 15.18
CA ALA A 104 34.77 30.83 14.81
C ALA A 104 33.81 29.75 14.33
N PHE A 105 34.28 28.79 13.50
CA PHE A 105 33.44 27.67 13.08
C PHE A 105 33.12 26.74 14.26
N ARG A 106 34.10 26.47 15.13
CA ARG A 106 33.90 25.67 16.33
C ARG A 106 32.87 26.31 17.26
N ALA A 107 32.90 27.62 17.47
CA ALA A 107 31.91 28.33 18.26
C ALA A 107 30.47 28.21 17.68
N VAL A 108 30.31 28.20 16.33
CA VAL A 108 29.03 27.94 15.69
C VAL A 108 28.53 26.53 15.99
N VAL A 109 29.40 25.52 15.84
CA VAL A 109 29.04 24.11 16.11
C VAL A 109 28.66 23.90 17.57
N GLU A 110 29.42 24.46 18.52
CA GLU A 110 29.12 24.40 19.95
C GLU A 110 27.82 25.14 20.30
N GLY A 111 27.57 26.30 19.67
CA GLY A 111 26.31 27.03 19.80
C GLY A 111 25.11 26.23 19.31
N ILE A 112 25.24 25.54 18.16
CA ILE A 112 24.21 24.64 17.65
C ILE A 112 23.99 23.48 18.63
N ALA A 113 25.06 22.83 19.10
CA ALA A 113 24.98 21.72 20.06
C ALA A 113 24.26 22.11 21.36
N ALA A 114 24.56 23.31 21.88
CA ALA A 114 23.93 23.83 23.08
C ALA A 114 22.42 24.12 22.89
N ARG A 115 22.03 24.74 21.76
CA ARG A 115 20.63 25.04 21.46
C ARG A 115 19.83 23.75 21.22
N VAL A 116 20.37 22.81 20.41
CA VAL A 116 19.74 21.52 20.18
C VAL A 116 19.60 20.71 21.48
N GLY A 117 20.64 20.74 22.34
CA GLY A 117 20.60 20.07 23.64
C GLY A 117 19.60 20.67 24.64
N ALA A 118 19.18 21.92 24.43
CA ALA A 118 18.17 22.58 25.25
C ALA A 118 16.71 22.29 24.79
N VAL A 119 16.52 21.64 23.64
CA VAL A 119 15.19 21.29 23.13
C VAL A 119 14.55 20.23 24.03
N PRO A 120 13.31 20.42 24.52
CA PRO A 120 12.60 19.41 25.27
C PRO A 120 12.45 18.11 24.43
N GLY A 121 12.76 16.96 25.02
CA GLY A 121 12.75 15.69 24.31
C GLY A 121 14.11 15.27 23.73
N VAL A 122 15.13 16.12 23.81
CA VAL A 122 16.53 15.75 23.51
C VAL A 122 17.20 15.28 24.79
N GLY A 123 17.61 14.02 24.83
CA GLY A 123 18.29 13.40 25.99
C GLY A 123 19.80 13.63 26.04
N GLY A 124 20.41 14.05 24.91
CA GLY A 124 21.83 14.37 24.83
C GLY A 124 22.28 14.65 23.40
N VAL A 125 23.40 15.36 23.26
CA VAL A 125 24.00 15.69 21.97
C VAL A 125 25.45 15.22 21.95
N GLN A 126 25.79 14.42 20.95
CA GLN A 126 27.16 14.00 20.66
C GLN A 126 27.71 14.81 19.50
N SER A 127 28.97 15.25 19.62
CA SER A 127 29.66 16.01 18.59
C SER A 127 31.18 15.75 18.67
N PHE A 128 31.92 16.28 17.71
CA PHE A 128 33.41 16.26 17.79
C PHE A 128 33.92 16.91 19.07
N SER A 129 33.35 18.05 19.49
CA SER A 129 33.83 18.75 20.70
C SER A 129 33.49 18.00 22.00
N SER A 130 32.42 17.23 22.05
CA SER A 130 32.03 16.47 23.26
C SER A 130 32.73 15.11 23.36
N THR A 131 33.05 14.50 22.22
CA THR A 131 33.58 13.11 22.17
C THR A 131 35.09 13.06 21.84
N GLY A 132 35.63 14.12 21.20
CA GLY A 132 37.00 14.12 20.64
C GLY A 132 37.16 13.16 19.46
N SER A 133 36.14 12.48 19.03
CA SER A 133 36.23 11.45 17.99
C SER A 133 36.34 12.06 16.59
N PRO A 134 37.40 11.71 15.83
CA PRO A 134 37.58 12.18 14.46
C PRO A 134 36.49 11.70 13.50
N ALA A 135 35.67 10.70 13.90
CA ALA A 135 34.56 10.20 13.10
C ALA A 135 33.48 11.26 12.84
N PHE A 136 33.42 12.30 13.68
CA PHE A 136 32.49 13.42 13.48
C PHE A 136 32.99 14.51 12.53
N VAL A 137 34.16 14.36 11.94
CA VAL A 137 34.82 15.39 11.10
C VAL A 137 35.14 14.78 9.73
N SER A 138 34.73 15.47 8.66
CA SER A 138 35.06 15.06 7.28
C SER A 138 36.58 15.07 7.02
N PRO A 139 37.10 14.33 6.03
CA PRO A 139 38.49 14.29 5.66
C PRO A 139 39.06 15.67 5.31
N ASP A 140 38.28 16.54 4.68
CA ASP A 140 38.66 17.93 4.33
C ASP A 140 38.50 18.90 5.52
N ARG A 141 37.95 18.43 6.65
CA ARG A 141 37.72 19.15 7.90
C ARG A 141 36.76 20.35 7.79
N ARG A 142 35.93 20.41 6.73
CA ARG A 142 34.94 21.49 6.51
C ARG A 142 33.54 21.12 6.93
N THR A 143 33.27 19.82 7.09
CA THR A 143 31.99 19.30 7.52
C THR A 143 32.11 18.59 8.85
N THR A 144 31.17 18.85 9.74
CA THR A 144 30.97 18.07 10.96
C THR A 144 29.47 17.76 11.14
N TYR A 145 29.18 16.79 11.97
CA TYR A 145 27.79 16.50 12.33
C TYR A 145 27.63 16.29 13.83
N LEU A 146 26.40 16.48 14.27
CA LEU A 146 25.97 16.25 15.65
C LEU A 146 24.92 15.14 15.62
N VAL A 147 24.91 14.34 16.68
CA VAL A 147 23.90 13.30 16.90
C VAL A 147 23.08 13.69 18.13
N ALA A 148 21.83 14.08 17.92
CA ALA A 148 20.91 14.38 19.00
C ALA A 148 20.06 13.13 19.29
N GLY A 149 20.20 12.58 20.49
CA GLY A 149 19.40 11.46 20.97
C GLY A 149 18.02 11.92 21.40
N LEU A 150 16.97 11.32 20.84
CA LEU A 150 15.59 11.67 21.16
C LEU A 150 15.02 10.73 22.23
N THR A 151 14.18 11.28 23.12
CA THR A 151 13.54 10.57 24.22
C THR A 151 12.03 10.55 24.05
N GLY A 152 11.35 9.70 24.80
CA GLY A 152 9.90 9.54 24.72
C GLY A 152 9.49 8.42 23.76
N ASP A 153 8.21 8.34 23.48
CA ASP A 153 7.67 7.43 22.47
C ASP A 153 7.94 7.94 21.05
N GLN A 154 7.66 7.11 20.06
CA GLN A 154 7.95 7.42 18.67
C GLN A 154 7.26 8.71 18.18
N ASN A 155 6.03 8.97 18.59
CA ASN A 155 5.31 10.18 18.19
C ASN A 155 5.96 11.43 18.79
N THR A 156 6.29 11.40 20.09
CA THR A 156 7.02 12.48 20.76
C THR A 156 8.37 12.75 20.09
N GLN A 157 9.10 11.70 19.71
CA GLN A 157 10.37 11.82 19.00
C GLN A 157 10.22 12.55 17.65
N LEU A 158 9.20 12.20 16.86
CA LEU A 158 8.94 12.87 15.58
C LEU A 158 8.49 14.33 15.75
N GLU A 159 7.67 14.62 16.76
CA GLU A 159 7.23 15.99 17.09
C GLU A 159 8.40 16.88 17.55
N THR A 160 9.45 16.29 18.14
CA THR A 160 10.65 17.01 18.58
C THR A 160 11.53 17.43 17.40
N VAL A 161 11.49 16.74 16.25
CA VAL A 161 12.39 17.00 15.11
C VAL A 161 12.27 18.41 14.54
N PRO A 162 11.08 18.98 14.31
CA PRO A 162 10.95 20.36 13.83
C PRO A 162 11.59 21.39 14.78
N GLU A 163 11.50 21.17 16.10
CA GLU A 163 12.13 22.02 17.12
C GLU A 163 13.66 21.91 17.08
N VAL A 164 14.19 20.69 16.91
CA VAL A 164 15.62 20.44 16.71
C VAL A 164 16.11 21.14 15.44
N ALA A 165 15.39 21.03 14.32
CA ALA A 165 15.75 21.68 13.05
C ALA A 165 15.72 23.22 13.17
N ALA A 166 14.74 23.78 13.87
CA ALA A 166 14.66 25.21 14.13
C ALA A 166 15.82 25.68 15.01
N ALA A 167 16.07 25.00 16.13
CA ALA A 167 17.19 25.32 17.04
C ALA A 167 18.56 25.20 16.35
N ALA A 168 18.72 24.24 15.43
CA ALA A 168 19.95 24.06 14.69
C ALA A 168 20.23 25.24 13.74
N ARG A 169 19.21 25.77 13.10
CA ARG A 169 19.31 26.89 12.14
C ARG A 169 19.33 28.29 12.78
N GLU A 170 18.88 28.41 14.01
CA GLU A 170 18.80 29.67 14.73
C GLU A 170 20.18 30.33 14.89
N GLY A 171 20.31 31.61 14.48
CA GLY A 171 21.52 32.38 14.68
C GLY A 171 22.75 31.90 13.87
N VAL A 172 22.57 31.05 12.88
CA VAL A 172 23.63 30.56 12.01
C VAL A 172 24.06 31.66 11.03
N ALA A 173 25.35 31.93 10.93
CA ALA A 173 25.92 32.96 10.05
C ALA A 173 25.74 32.59 8.55
N ALA A 174 25.64 33.60 7.70
CA ALA A 174 25.63 33.38 6.26
C ALA A 174 26.92 32.67 5.79
N GLY A 175 26.78 31.62 4.97
CA GLY A 175 27.87 30.80 4.46
C GLY A 175 28.08 29.49 5.24
N VAL A 176 27.35 29.26 6.35
CA VAL A 176 27.28 27.97 7.01
C VAL A 176 25.99 27.26 6.60
N GLU A 177 26.09 26.08 6.07
CA GLU A 177 24.94 25.23 5.71
C GLU A 177 24.65 24.26 6.85
N VAL A 178 23.36 24.25 7.28
CA VAL A 178 22.90 23.38 8.38
C VAL A 178 21.68 22.61 7.91
N GLU A 179 21.82 21.27 7.86
CA GLU A 179 20.76 20.39 7.47
C GLU A 179 20.47 19.37 8.58
N THR A 180 19.19 19.05 8.75
CA THR A 180 18.75 18.07 9.75
C THR A 180 18.31 16.79 9.08
N GLY A 181 18.93 15.68 9.43
CA GLY A 181 18.70 14.35 8.87
C GLY A 181 18.58 13.29 9.97
N GLY A 182 18.88 12.05 9.60
CA GLY A 182 18.73 10.89 10.44
C GLY A 182 17.31 10.30 10.38
N ALA A 183 17.10 9.16 11.03
CA ALA A 183 15.89 8.39 10.91
C ALA A 183 14.63 9.16 11.36
N ALA A 184 14.72 9.89 12.49
CA ALA A 184 13.58 10.68 12.98
C ALA A 184 13.17 11.77 11.98
N ALA A 185 14.12 12.53 11.45
CA ALA A 185 13.86 13.61 10.50
C ALA A 185 13.32 13.07 9.16
N PHE A 186 13.82 11.91 8.73
CA PHE A 186 13.32 11.22 7.56
C PHE A 186 11.86 10.82 7.72
N TYR A 187 11.47 10.14 8.80
CA TYR A 187 10.09 9.70 9.02
C TYR A 187 9.14 10.87 9.30
N GLU A 188 9.57 11.89 10.02
CA GLU A 188 8.77 13.11 10.21
C GLU A 188 8.42 13.75 8.86
N ARG A 189 9.44 13.97 8.01
CA ARG A 189 9.25 14.60 6.71
C ARG A 189 8.46 13.72 5.74
N LEU A 190 8.70 12.40 5.78
CA LEU A 190 7.92 11.42 5.03
C LEU A 190 6.43 11.50 5.37
N ASN A 191 6.09 11.61 6.65
CA ASN A 191 4.70 11.71 7.10
C ASN A 191 4.06 13.05 6.69
N GLU A 192 4.80 14.14 6.78
CA GLU A 192 4.31 15.47 6.36
C GLU A 192 4.04 15.52 4.86
N ILE A 193 5.00 15.08 4.03
CA ILE A 193 4.84 15.03 2.57
C ILE A 193 3.72 14.07 2.19
N SER A 194 3.63 12.92 2.86
CA SER A 194 2.57 11.93 2.63
C SER A 194 1.17 12.51 2.82
N ARG A 195 0.96 13.29 3.89
CA ARG A 195 -0.31 14.01 4.11
C ARG A 195 -0.58 15.04 3.03
N HIS A 196 0.41 15.83 2.69
CA HIS A 196 0.28 16.85 1.65
C HIS A 196 -0.03 16.23 0.28
N ASP A 197 0.67 15.14 -0.09
CA ASP A 197 0.44 14.40 -1.33
C ASP A 197 -0.97 13.83 -1.40
N LEU A 198 -1.48 13.27 -0.28
CA LEU A 198 -2.85 12.78 -0.19
C LEU A 198 -3.87 13.90 -0.44
N GLU A 199 -3.74 15.04 0.25
CA GLU A 199 -4.60 16.19 0.05
C GLU A 199 -4.52 16.72 -1.39
N GLN A 200 -3.34 16.76 -1.97
CA GLN A 200 -3.15 17.21 -3.35
C GLN A 200 -3.79 16.22 -4.33
N ALA A 201 -3.58 14.92 -4.15
CA ALA A 201 -4.20 13.88 -4.96
C ALA A 201 -5.74 13.99 -4.92
N GLU A 202 -6.33 14.21 -3.73
CA GLU A 202 -7.77 14.43 -3.59
C GLU A 202 -8.24 15.70 -4.31
N ARG A 203 -7.55 16.83 -4.11
CA ARG A 203 -7.89 18.10 -4.75
C ARG A 203 -7.86 18.02 -6.29
N VAL A 204 -6.95 17.23 -6.86
CA VAL A 204 -6.82 17.05 -8.31
C VAL A 204 -7.79 15.99 -8.82
N SER A 205 -7.90 14.85 -8.13
CA SER A 205 -8.71 13.73 -8.59
C SER A 205 -10.21 14.02 -8.57
N PHE A 206 -10.74 14.70 -7.55
CA PHE A 206 -12.19 14.96 -7.45
C PHE A 206 -12.76 15.78 -8.61
N PRO A 207 -12.18 16.96 -9.00
CA PRO A 207 -12.68 17.71 -10.16
C PRO A 207 -12.60 16.93 -11.47
N ILE A 208 -11.48 16.24 -11.72
CA ILE A 208 -11.32 15.44 -12.95
C ILE A 208 -12.30 14.28 -12.96
N THR A 209 -12.44 13.58 -11.84
CA THR A 209 -13.43 12.50 -11.66
C THR A 209 -14.86 13.01 -11.89
N LEU A 210 -15.21 14.18 -11.37
CA LEU A 210 -16.50 14.80 -11.64
C LEU A 210 -16.72 15.05 -13.13
N ILE A 211 -15.71 15.54 -13.85
CA ILE A 211 -15.78 15.72 -15.31
C ILE A 211 -15.99 14.37 -16.01
N VAL A 212 -15.22 13.33 -15.66
CA VAL A 212 -15.37 11.99 -16.23
C VAL A 212 -16.78 11.42 -15.95
N LEU A 213 -17.27 11.56 -14.72
CA LEU A 213 -18.61 11.13 -14.35
C LEU A 213 -19.69 11.93 -15.06
N LEU A 214 -19.51 13.23 -15.30
CA LEU A 214 -20.40 14.04 -16.11
C LEU A 214 -20.46 13.58 -17.57
N LEU A 215 -19.31 13.21 -18.15
CA LEU A 215 -19.26 12.61 -19.49
C LEU A 215 -19.96 11.25 -19.54
N ALA A 216 -19.81 10.43 -18.50
CA ALA A 216 -20.44 9.11 -18.39
C ALA A 216 -21.96 9.20 -18.20
N PHE A 217 -22.41 10.01 -17.25
CA PHE A 217 -23.81 10.12 -16.86
C PHE A 217 -24.59 11.20 -17.59
N THR A 218 -23.92 12.21 -18.14
CA THR A 218 -24.54 13.39 -18.78
C THR A 218 -25.46 14.20 -17.85
N SER A 219 -25.43 13.95 -16.55
CA SER A 219 -26.24 14.60 -15.52
C SER A 219 -25.37 14.91 -14.30
N LEU A 220 -25.44 16.14 -13.79
CA LEU A 220 -24.69 16.57 -12.62
C LEU A 220 -25.16 15.85 -11.35
N VAL A 221 -26.45 15.60 -11.20
CA VAL A 221 -26.97 14.88 -10.04
C VAL A 221 -26.47 13.45 -10.02
N ALA A 222 -26.54 12.74 -11.16
CA ALA A 222 -26.04 11.37 -11.26
C ALA A 222 -24.51 11.28 -11.05
N ALA A 223 -23.75 12.29 -11.48
CA ALA A 223 -22.29 12.35 -11.30
C ALA A 223 -21.89 12.66 -9.84
N GLY A 224 -22.69 13.44 -9.11
CA GLY A 224 -22.41 13.77 -7.71
C GLY A 224 -22.63 12.59 -6.72
N LEU A 225 -23.52 11.64 -7.05
CA LEU A 225 -23.82 10.52 -6.15
C LEU A 225 -22.62 9.60 -5.85
N PRO A 226 -21.78 9.19 -6.83
CA PRO A 226 -20.57 8.41 -6.57
C PRO A 226 -19.57 9.13 -5.68
N ILE A 227 -19.34 10.44 -5.92
CA ILE A 227 -18.43 11.24 -5.11
C ILE A 227 -18.95 11.36 -3.68
N MET A 228 -20.24 11.63 -3.49
CA MET A 228 -20.86 11.64 -2.17
C MET A 228 -20.65 10.31 -1.44
N LEU A 229 -20.82 9.17 -2.13
CA LEU A 229 -20.64 7.86 -1.51
C LEU A 229 -19.20 7.62 -1.08
N ALA A 230 -18.23 7.97 -1.92
CA ALA A 230 -16.81 7.84 -1.61
C ALA A 230 -16.43 8.69 -0.38
N LEU A 231 -16.86 9.97 -0.33
CA LEU A 231 -16.59 10.85 0.80
C LEU A 231 -17.22 10.35 2.11
N VAL A 232 -18.48 9.90 2.06
CA VAL A 232 -19.15 9.34 3.24
C VAL A 232 -18.44 8.06 3.72
N SER A 233 -18.08 7.17 2.79
CA SER A 233 -17.40 5.93 3.12
C SER A 233 -16.02 6.19 3.74
N LEU A 234 -15.26 7.13 3.18
CA LEU A 234 -13.94 7.49 3.70
C LEU A 234 -14.05 8.14 5.09
N GLY A 235 -14.94 9.13 5.25
CA GLY A 235 -15.10 9.82 6.54
C GLY A 235 -15.55 8.88 7.66
N VAL A 236 -16.48 7.95 7.38
CA VAL A 236 -16.89 6.93 8.37
C VAL A 236 -15.75 5.97 8.67
N THR A 237 -14.98 5.58 7.65
CA THR A 237 -13.84 4.65 7.83
C THR A 237 -12.74 5.27 8.68
N LEU A 238 -12.34 6.52 8.42
CA LEU A 238 -11.29 7.18 9.20
C LEU A 238 -11.68 7.30 10.68
N GLY A 239 -12.95 7.64 10.96
CA GLY A 239 -13.45 7.64 12.34
C GLY A 239 -13.49 6.24 12.97
N ALA A 240 -13.84 5.20 12.21
CA ALA A 240 -13.80 3.83 12.71
C ALA A 240 -12.37 3.36 13.01
N LEU A 241 -11.40 3.76 12.17
CA LEU A 241 -9.98 3.47 12.39
C LEU A 241 -9.43 4.14 13.65
N TYR A 242 -9.93 5.32 14.05
CA TYR A 242 -9.58 5.94 15.34
C TYR A 242 -9.87 5.03 16.53
N PHE A 243 -11.02 4.34 16.52
CA PHE A 243 -11.36 3.40 17.60
C PHE A 243 -10.54 2.11 17.50
N LEU A 244 -10.29 1.62 16.29
CA LEU A 244 -9.45 0.44 16.08
C LEU A 244 -8.00 0.69 16.51
N ALA A 245 -7.45 1.88 16.23
CA ALA A 245 -6.11 2.29 16.65
C ALA A 245 -5.98 2.40 18.19
N GLY A 246 -7.09 2.51 18.92
CA GLY A 246 -7.09 2.43 20.39
C GLY A 246 -7.00 1.00 20.96
N VAL A 247 -7.15 -0.03 20.12
CA VAL A 247 -7.15 -1.45 20.51
C VAL A 247 -5.97 -2.21 19.92
N THR A 248 -5.46 -1.77 18.80
CA THR A 248 -4.32 -2.40 18.09
C THR A 248 -3.41 -1.32 17.54
N ASP A 249 -2.11 -1.56 17.64
CA ASP A 249 -1.11 -0.65 17.08
C ASP A 249 -1.27 -0.60 15.56
N MET A 250 -1.36 0.61 15.02
CA MET A 250 -1.53 0.86 13.58
C MET A 250 -0.46 1.80 13.06
N ASN A 251 -0.04 1.55 11.83
CA ASN A 251 0.90 2.39 11.10
C ASN A 251 0.16 3.49 10.32
N VAL A 252 0.80 4.64 10.12
CA VAL A 252 0.28 5.81 9.37
C VAL A 252 -0.19 5.46 7.96
N TYR A 253 0.38 4.45 7.32
CA TYR A 253 -0.02 3.98 5.98
C TYR A 253 -1.48 3.46 5.92
N VAL A 254 -2.11 3.19 7.08
CA VAL A 254 -3.53 2.81 7.14
C VAL A 254 -4.43 3.88 6.51
N THR A 255 -4.15 5.16 6.74
CA THR A 255 -4.93 6.28 6.20
C THR A 255 -4.75 6.43 4.70
N ASN A 256 -3.52 6.33 4.22
CA ASN A 256 -3.18 6.43 2.79
C ASN A 256 -3.83 5.31 1.99
N THR A 257 -3.72 4.07 2.46
CA THR A 257 -4.31 2.91 1.79
C THR A 257 -5.84 2.94 1.82
N ALA A 258 -6.44 3.37 2.94
CA ALA A 258 -7.88 3.57 3.03
C ALA A 258 -8.38 4.64 2.04
N SER A 259 -7.64 5.75 1.87
CA SER A 259 -7.99 6.81 0.93
C SER A 259 -7.86 6.35 -0.52
N ILE A 260 -6.70 5.77 -0.92
CA ILE A 260 -6.45 5.30 -2.29
C ILE A 260 -7.54 4.29 -2.72
N VAL A 261 -7.77 3.28 -1.88
CA VAL A 261 -8.75 2.22 -2.16
C VAL A 261 -10.19 2.75 -2.05
N GLY A 262 -10.46 3.56 -1.02
CA GLY A 262 -11.80 4.04 -0.70
C GLY A 262 -12.39 4.97 -1.75
N ILE A 263 -11.58 5.89 -2.29
CA ILE A 263 -12.01 6.79 -3.36
C ILE A 263 -12.30 5.98 -4.63
N GLY A 264 -11.39 5.09 -5.04
CA GLY A 264 -11.56 4.26 -6.22
C GLY A 264 -12.80 3.38 -6.15
N VAL A 265 -12.86 2.54 -5.12
CA VAL A 265 -13.92 1.53 -4.94
C VAL A 265 -15.28 2.15 -4.64
N GLY A 266 -15.31 3.21 -3.82
CA GLY A 266 -16.56 3.90 -3.45
C GLY A 266 -17.27 4.51 -4.64
N ILE A 267 -16.52 5.15 -5.54
CA ILE A 267 -17.07 5.73 -6.78
C ILE A 267 -17.59 4.63 -7.70
N ASP A 268 -16.84 3.53 -7.82
CA ASP A 268 -17.16 2.43 -8.73
C ASP A 268 -18.44 1.72 -8.34
N TYR A 269 -18.60 1.35 -7.07
CA TYR A 269 -19.83 0.70 -6.60
C TYR A 269 -21.07 1.57 -6.78
N ALA A 270 -20.93 2.86 -6.53
CA ALA A 270 -22.02 3.81 -6.77
C ALA A 270 -22.38 3.91 -8.25
N LEU A 271 -21.37 3.89 -9.14
CA LEU A 271 -21.59 3.97 -10.58
C LEU A 271 -22.45 2.81 -11.09
N PHE A 272 -22.20 1.58 -10.63
CA PHE A 272 -23.00 0.41 -11.00
C PHE A 272 -24.44 0.51 -10.51
N VAL A 273 -24.65 0.90 -9.26
CA VAL A 273 -26.01 1.03 -8.68
C VAL A 273 -26.79 2.15 -9.37
N VAL A 274 -26.16 3.33 -9.57
CA VAL A 274 -26.81 4.48 -10.23
C VAL A 274 -27.17 4.17 -11.69
N THR A 275 -26.27 3.51 -12.43
CA THR A 275 -26.52 3.12 -13.84
C THR A 275 -27.72 2.18 -13.91
N ARG A 276 -27.77 1.15 -13.08
CA ARG A 276 -28.89 0.20 -13.07
C ARG A 276 -30.19 0.86 -12.67
N PHE A 277 -30.21 1.69 -11.65
CA PHE A 277 -31.39 2.43 -11.25
C PHE A 277 -31.96 3.28 -12.40
N ARG A 278 -31.10 3.98 -13.14
CA ARG A 278 -31.52 4.78 -14.34
C ARG A 278 -32.04 3.89 -15.45
N GLU A 279 -31.49 2.69 -15.66
CA GLU A 279 -32.03 1.73 -16.62
C GLU A 279 -33.48 1.31 -16.25
N GLU A 280 -33.68 0.99 -14.96
CA GLU A 280 -35.01 0.57 -14.50
C GLU A 280 -36.06 1.70 -14.61
N LEU A 281 -35.67 2.95 -14.31
CA LEU A 281 -36.54 4.10 -14.55
C LEU A 281 -36.86 4.30 -16.05
N ARG A 282 -35.89 4.08 -16.96
CA ARG A 282 -36.14 4.16 -18.43
C ARG A 282 -37.02 3.05 -18.95
N ARG A 283 -37.06 1.90 -18.28
CA ARG A 283 -38.02 0.80 -18.55
C ARG A 283 -39.42 1.10 -18.05
N GLY A 284 -39.64 2.29 -17.47
CA GLY A 284 -40.98 2.75 -17.02
C GLY A 284 -41.37 2.28 -15.60
N ARG A 285 -40.42 1.70 -14.83
CA ARG A 285 -40.70 1.32 -13.44
C ARG A 285 -40.86 2.56 -12.55
N SER A 286 -41.77 2.46 -11.55
CA SER A 286 -41.80 3.48 -10.48
C SER A 286 -40.54 3.50 -9.68
N VAL A 287 -40.21 4.65 -9.03
CA VAL A 287 -39.04 4.76 -8.13
C VAL A 287 -39.11 3.69 -7.02
N ALA A 288 -40.31 3.42 -6.50
CA ALA A 288 -40.49 2.45 -5.43
C ALA A 288 -40.17 1.01 -5.85
N ASP A 289 -40.41 0.68 -7.14
CA ASP A 289 -40.11 -0.65 -7.70
C ASP A 289 -38.69 -0.72 -8.27
N ALA A 290 -38.15 0.37 -8.80
CA ALA A 290 -36.81 0.43 -9.40
C ALA A 290 -35.69 0.18 -8.36
N VAL A 291 -35.80 0.73 -7.12
CA VAL A 291 -34.79 0.57 -6.07
C VAL A 291 -34.66 -0.89 -5.62
N PRO A 292 -35.72 -1.63 -5.26
CA PRO A 292 -35.59 -3.05 -4.89
C PRO A 292 -35.04 -3.93 -6.01
N VAL A 293 -35.42 -3.69 -7.27
CA VAL A 293 -34.89 -4.42 -8.43
C VAL A 293 -33.41 -4.13 -8.64
N THR A 294 -33.00 -2.86 -8.51
CA THR A 294 -31.59 -2.46 -8.59
C THR A 294 -30.75 -3.17 -7.53
N LEU A 295 -31.21 -3.24 -6.28
CA LEU A 295 -30.50 -3.94 -5.23
C LEU A 295 -30.53 -5.46 -5.40
N ALA A 296 -31.63 -6.03 -5.88
CA ALA A 296 -31.70 -7.46 -6.17
C ALA A 296 -30.73 -7.91 -7.27
N THR A 297 -30.28 -6.99 -8.15
CA THR A 297 -29.35 -7.24 -9.26
C THR A 297 -27.96 -6.64 -8.99
N SER A 298 -27.79 -5.32 -9.22
CA SER A 298 -26.49 -4.65 -9.04
C SER A 298 -26.02 -4.63 -7.59
N GLY A 299 -26.90 -4.58 -6.60
CA GLY A 299 -26.52 -4.68 -5.18
C GLY A 299 -25.87 -6.02 -4.82
N ARG A 300 -26.30 -7.13 -5.45
CA ARG A 300 -25.64 -8.44 -5.29
C ARG A 300 -24.26 -8.45 -5.92
N ALA A 301 -24.14 -7.90 -7.11
CA ALA A 301 -22.82 -7.81 -7.77
C ALA A 301 -21.84 -7.00 -6.91
N VAL A 302 -22.27 -5.84 -6.38
CA VAL A 302 -21.45 -5.00 -5.48
C VAL A 302 -21.08 -5.74 -4.19
N ALA A 303 -22.02 -6.46 -3.57
CA ALA A 303 -21.72 -7.21 -2.35
C ALA A 303 -20.73 -8.36 -2.58
N LEU A 304 -20.86 -9.09 -3.70
CA LEU A 304 -19.94 -10.17 -4.06
C LEU A 304 -18.56 -9.60 -4.42
N SER A 305 -18.54 -8.54 -5.20
CA SER A 305 -17.35 -7.80 -5.60
C SER A 305 -16.57 -7.29 -4.37
N GLY A 306 -17.25 -6.60 -3.46
CA GLY A 306 -16.63 -6.16 -2.22
C GLY A 306 -16.11 -7.31 -1.36
N ALA A 307 -16.78 -8.45 -1.34
CA ALA A 307 -16.29 -9.64 -0.64
C ALA A 307 -15.00 -10.19 -1.29
N THR A 308 -14.90 -10.21 -2.63
CA THR A 308 -13.67 -10.63 -3.32
C THR A 308 -12.50 -9.69 -3.05
N VAL A 309 -12.74 -8.37 -3.01
CA VAL A 309 -11.71 -7.38 -2.64
C VAL A 309 -11.25 -7.58 -1.19
N ILE A 310 -12.19 -7.70 -0.25
CA ILE A 310 -11.86 -7.94 1.16
C ILE A 310 -11.03 -9.21 1.33
N VAL A 311 -11.39 -10.28 0.61
CA VAL A 311 -10.66 -11.55 0.64
C VAL A 311 -9.25 -11.41 0.06
N ALA A 312 -9.10 -10.67 -1.04
CA ALA A 312 -7.78 -10.42 -1.63
C ALA A 312 -6.88 -9.61 -0.68
N LEU A 313 -7.43 -8.57 -0.06
CA LEU A 313 -6.74 -7.75 0.93
C LEU A 313 -6.42 -8.53 2.22
N ALA A 314 -7.27 -9.46 2.63
CA ALA A 314 -7.03 -10.31 3.79
C ALA A 314 -5.79 -11.21 3.62
N GLY A 315 -5.35 -11.47 2.39
CA GLY A 315 -4.08 -12.14 2.12
C GLY A 315 -2.87 -11.46 2.75
N MET A 316 -2.91 -10.14 2.95
CA MET A 316 -1.83 -9.39 3.59
C MET A 316 -1.64 -9.74 5.08
N PHE A 317 -2.64 -10.32 5.76
CA PHE A 317 -2.50 -10.82 7.13
C PHE A 317 -1.58 -12.04 7.26
N LEU A 318 -1.26 -12.70 6.15
CA LEU A 318 -0.31 -13.82 6.13
C LEU A 318 1.14 -13.34 6.36
N VAL A 319 1.41 -12.06 6.13
CA VAL A 319 2.71 -11.45 6.41
C VAL A 319 2.70 -10.91 7.83
N ASP A 320 3.62 -11.41 8.66
CA ASP A 320 3.71 -11.03 10.08
C ASP A 320 4.48 -9.71 10.28
N ILE A 321 4.03 -8.67 9.58
CA ILE A 321 4.57 -7.31 9.66
C ILE A 321 3.42 -6.36 9.97
N GLN A 322 3.58 -5.52 10.98
CA GLN A 322 2.52 -4.64 11.48
C GLN A 322 2.02 -3.66 10.41
N ALA A 323 2.91 -3.11 9.59
CA ALA A 323 2.54 -2.18 8.51
C ALA A 323 1.55 -2.83 7.54
N PHE A 324 1.78 -4.08 7.09
CA PHE A 324 0.86 -4.80 6.20
C PHE A 324 -0.49 -5.10 6.85
N ARG A 325 -0.48 -5.46 8.12
CA ARG A 325 -1.73 -5.64 8.88
C ARG A 325 -2.54 -4.35 8.95
N SER A 326 -1.88 -3.23 9.19
CA SER A 326 -2.52 -1.91 9.22
C SER A 326 -3.09 -1.54 7.84
N MET A 327 -2.31 -1.70 6.77
CA MET A 327 -2.75 -1.45 5.40
C MET A 327 -3.96 -2.33 5.00
N ALA A 328 -3.94 -3.61 5.41
CA ALA A 328 -5.06 -4.53 5.20
C ALA A 328 -6.32 -4.05 5.94
N ILE A 329 -6.21 -3.72 7.23
CA ILE A 329 -7.33 -3.24 8.05
C ILE A 329 -7.94 -1.98 7.46
N GLY A 330 -7.12 -0.99 7.08
CA GLY A 330 -7.57 0.26 6.46
C GLY A 330 -8.33 0.02 5.17
N SER A 331 -7.71 -0.71 4.25
CA SER A 331 -8.29 -1.02 2.95
C SER A 331 -9.56 -1.88 3.05
N MET A 332 -9.56 -2.92 3.88
CA MET A 332 -10.75 -3.77 4.09
C MET A 332 -11.89 -2.99 4.75
N SER A 333 -11.59 -2.13 5.71
CA SER A 333 -12.58 -1.31 6.41
C SER A 333 -13.29 -0.37 5.45
N VAL A 334 -12.55 0.34 4.59
CA VAL A 334 -13.15 1.27 3.64
C VAL A 334 -13.97 0.54 2.59
N VAL A 335 -13.54 -0.62 2.12
CA VAL A 335 -14.32 -1.46 1.18
C VAL A 335 -15.62 -1.93 1.84
N ALA A 336 -15.56 -2.41 3.08
CA ALA A 336 -16.74 -2.85 3.82
C ALA A 336 -17.75 -1.70 4.02
N VAL A 337 -17.28 -0.52 4.43
CA VAL A 337 -18.13 0.67 4.59
C VAL A 337 -18.69 1.12 3.25
N ALA A 338 -17.90 1.11 2.17
CA ALA A 338 -18.36 1.48 0.82
C ALA A 338 -19.46 0.54 0.32
N VAL A 339 -19.32 -0.78 0.51
CA VAL A 339 -20.37 -1.77 0.19
C VAL A 339 -21.62 -1.49 0.99
N LEU A 340 -21.52 -1.32 2.32
CA LEU A 340 -22.64 -1.03 3.20
C LEU A 340 -23.36 0.26 2.76
N ALA A 341 -22.61 1.31 2.44
CA ALA A 341 -23.17 2.57 1.96
C ALA A 341 -23.84 2.40 0.59
N ALA A 342 -23.26 1.63 -0.33
CA ALA A 342 -23.83 1.36 -1.65
C ALA A 342 -25.13 0.56 -1.62
N ILE A 343 -25.32 -0.32 -0.62
CA ILE A 343 -26.54 -1.13 -0.49
C ILE A 343 -27.57 -0.57 0.50
N THR A 344 -27.25 0.48 1.27
CA THR A 344 -28.16 1.08 2.25
C THR A 344 -28.37 2.59 2.02
N LEU A 345 -27.31 3.40 2.10
CA LEU A 345 -27.38 4.86 1.93
C LEU A 345 -27.80 5.23 0.51
N LEU A 346 -27.07 4.73 -0.48
CA LEU A 346 -27.31 5.10 -1.88
C LEU A 346 -28.74 4.79 -2.35
N PRO A 347 -29.33 3.60 -2.08
CA PRO A 347 -30.74 3.35 -2.41
C PRO A 347 -31.73 4.29 -1.71
N ALA A 348 -31.47 4.65 -0.45
CA ALA A 348 -32.30 5.62 0.27
C ALA A 348 -32.23 7.01 -0.39
N VAL A 349 -31.04 7.47 -0.78
CA VAL A 349 -30.83 8.72 -1.51
C VAL A 349 -31.48 8.67 -2.90
N LEU A 350 -31.30 7.57 -3.66
CA LEU A 350 -31.93 7.37 -4.96
C LEU A 350 -33.46 7.38 -4.86
N SER A 351 -34.03 6.87 -3.76
CA SER A 351 -35.47 6.94 -3.54
C SER A 351 -36.02 8.36 -3.34
N LEU A 352 -35.20 9.30 -2.85
CA LEU A 352 -35.52 10.72 -2.73
C LEU A 352 -35.31 11.47 -4.04
N VAL A 353 -34.18 11.23 -4.68
CA VAL A 353 -33.80 11.89 -5.93
C VAL A 353 -34.74 11.46 -7.06
N GLY A 354 -35.11 10.17 -7.12
CA GLY A 354 -36.06 9.65 -8.10
C GLY A 354 -35.72 10.06 -9.54
N HIS A 355 -36.67 10.61 -10.27
CA HIS A 355 -36.47 11.10 -11.65
C HIS A 355 -35.55 12.33 -11.76
N TRP A 356 -35.25 12.99 -10.64
CA TRP A 356 -34.30 14.11 -10.63
C TRP A 356 -32.87 13.66 -10.92
N VAL A 357 -32.56 12.37 -10.81
CA VAL A 357 -31.28 11.79 -11.19
C VAL A 357 -30.86 12.15 -12.62
N ASP A 358 -31.81 12.42 -13.51
CA ASP A 358 -31.61 12.82 -14.90
C ASP A 358 -31.72 14.34 -15.12
N ARG A 359 -31.88 15.17 -14.08
CA ARG A 359 -31.89 16.63 -14.17
C ARG A 359 -30.49 17.23 -14.32
N LEU A 360 -30.44 18.49 -14.74
CA LEU A 360 -29.19 19.22 -15.05
C LEU A 360 -28.37 18.48 -16.11
N ARG A 361 -29.03 18.02 -17.17
CA ARG A 361 -28.34 17.39 -18.31
C ARG A 361 -27.55 18.43 -19.10
N ILE A 362 -26.33 18.06 -19.49
CA ILE A 362 -25.50 18.86 -20.39
C ILE A 362 -25.97 18.60 -21.83
N PRO A 363 -26.58 19.58 -22.52
CA PRO A 363 -27.26 19.34 -23.81
C PRO A 363 -26.33 18.93 -24.96
N VAL A 364 -25.02 19.23 -24.83
CA VAL A 364 -24.01 18.94 -25.85
C VAL A 364 -23.69 17.43 -25.95
N LEU A 365 -23.94 16.65 -24.89
CA LEU A 365 -23.60 15.23 -24.78
C LEU A 365 -24.83 14.33 -25.02
N ARG A 366 -25.59 14.54 -26.10
CA ARG A 366 -26.75 13.68 -26.40
C ARG A 366 -26.31 12.26 -26.76
N PRO A 367 -26.78 11.22 -26.07
CA PRO A 367 -26.56 9.85 -26.51
C PRO A 367 -27.18 9.67 -27.88
N ARG A 368 -26.42 9.21 -28.87
CA ARG A 368 -27.02 8.78 -30.14
C ARG A 368 -28.03 7.68 -29.87
N ALA A 369 -29.22 7.81 -30.41
CA ALA A 369 -30.27 6.80 -30.34
C ALA A 369 -29.72 5.47 -30.89
N ALA A 370 -29.82 4.42 -30.07
CA ALA A 370 -29.42 3.07 -30.44
C ALA A 370 -30.41 2.48 -31.44
N GLY A 371 -30.19 2.71 -32.72
CA GLY A 371 -30.85 2.01 -33.80
C GLY A 371 -29.78 1.19 -34.53
N GLY A 372 -29.58 -0.07 -34.16
CA GLY A 372 -28.63 -0.98 -34.79
C GLY A 372 -27.61 -1.59 -33.84
N GLU A 373 -26.92 -2.66 -34.26
CA GLU A 373 -25.81 -3.29 -33.51
C GLU A 373 -24.70 -2.28 -33.24
N GLY A 374 -24.42 -2.02 -31.93
CA GLY A 374 -23.49 -1.00 -31.48
C GLY A 374 -22.02 -1.32 -31.84
N PHE A 375 -21.14 -0.35 -31.65
CA PHE A 375 -19.69 -0.54 -31.88
C PHE A 375 -19.14 -1.75 -31.13
N TRP A 376 -19.49 -1.92 -29.85
CA TRP A 376 -18.99 -2.99 -28.98
C TRP A 376 -19.50 -4.37 -29.40
N HIS A 377 -20.74 -4.48 -29.91
CA HIS A 377 -21.25 -5.72 -30.49
C HIS A 377 -20.42 -6.13 -31.70
N ARG A 378 -20.26 -5.22 -32.67
CA ARG A 378 -19.45 -5.49 -33.89
C ARG A 378 -17.98 -5.79 -33.55
N TRP A 379 -17.44 -5.14 -32.53
CA TRP A 379 -16.08 -5.39 -32.03
C TRP A 379 -15.94 -6.81 -31.47
N ALA A 380 -16.84 -7.22 -30.55
CA ALA A 380 -16.86 -8.57 -30.00
C ALA A 380 -16.99 -9.64 -31.11
N VAL A 381 -17.89 -9.46 -32.07
CA VAL A 381 -18.06 -10.38 -33.21
C VAL A 381 -16.81 -10.44 -34.07
N ARG A 382 -16.11 -9.31 -34.30
CA ARG A 382 -14.83 -9.29 -35.03
C ARG A 382 -13.77 -10.11 -34.33
N ILE A 383 -13.62 -10.00 -33.02
CA ILE A 383 -12.66 -10.76 -32.23
C ILE A 383 -13.01 -12.24 -32.24
N MET A 384 -14.29 -12.59 -32.03
CA MET A 384 -14.74 -13.98 -32.03
C MET A 384 -14.63 -14.70 -33.37
N ARG A 385 -14.53 -13.95 -34.49
CA ARG A 385 -14.27 -14.54 -35.81
C ARG A 385 -12.81 -15.01 -35.99
N ARG A 386 -11.83 -14.41 -35.30
CA ARG A 386 -10.41 -14.76 -35.37
C ARG A 386 -9.77 -14.81 -33.96
N PRO A 387 -10.32 -15.65 -33.05
CA PRO A 387 -9.95 -15.56 -31.63
C PRO A 387 -8.46 -15.81 -31.39
N TRP A 388 -7.85 -16.78 -32.07
CA TRP A 388 -6.42 -17.10 -31.93
C TRP A 388 -5.50 -15.93 -32.28
N ALA A 389 -5.83 -15.18 -33.32
CA ALA A 389 -5.01 -14.04 -33.75
C ALA A 389 -5.06 -12.91 -32.68
N PHE A 390 -6.25 -12.62 -32.15
CA PHE A 390 -6.40 -11.60 -31.12
C PHE A 390 -5.80 -12.03 -29.77
N ILE A 391 -5.93 -13.31 -29.39
CA ILE A 391 -5.27 -13.86 -28.19
C ILE A 391 -3.76 -13.74 -28.36
N ALA A 392 -3.19 -14.21 -29.48
CA ALA A 392 -1.75 -14.14 -29.72
C ALA A 392 -1.24 -12.70 -29.67
N ALA A 393 -1.93 -11.75 -30.33
CA ALA A 393 -1.54 -10.35 -30.31
C ALA A 393 -1.58 -9.76 -28.89
N ALA A 394 -2.66 -10.01 -28.14
CA ALA A 394 -2.78 -9.53 -26.75
C ALA A 394 -1.73 -10.17 -25.83
N LEU A 395 -1.47 -11.49 -25.97
CA LEU A 395 -0.44 -12.18 -25.21
C LEU A 395 0.96 -11.64 -25.50
N VAL A 396 1.28 -11.39 -26.77
CA VAL A 396 2.58 -10.78 -27.13
C VAL A 396 2.75 -9.44 -26.44
N VAL A 397 1.73 -8.57 -26.49
CA VAL A 397 1.79 -7.27 -25.82
C VAL A 397 1.96 -7.43 -24.31
N LEU A 398 1.16 -8.27 -23.67
CA LEU A 398 1.22 -8.48 -22.21
C LEU A 398 2.55 -9.10 -21.78
N VAL A 399 3.07 -10.08 -22.54
CA VAL A 399 4.36 -10.71 -22.23
C VAL A 399 5.50 -9.71 -22.42
N VAL A 400 5.52 -8.93 -23.50
CA VAL A 400 6.54 -7.89 -23.69
C VAL A 400 6.53 -6.88 -22.55
N LEU A 401 5.36 -6.44 -22.13
CA LEU A 401 5.23 -5.54 -20.97
C LEU A 401 5.65 -6.21 -19.65
N ALA A 402 5.49 -7.51 -19.52
CA ALA A 402 5.87 -8.26 -18.33
C ALA A 402 7.37 -8.64 -18.27
N VAL A 403 8.12 -8.59 -19.37
CA VAL A 403 9.54 -8.99 -19.41
C VAL A 403 10.37 -8.28 -18.32
N PRO A 404 10.27 -6.94 -18.12
CA PRO A 404 11.06 -6.26 -17.09
C PRO A 404 10.83 -6.80 -15.67
N PHE A 405 9.64 -7.34 -15.38
CA PHE A 405 9.30 -7.93 -14.08
C PHE A 405 10.25 -9.07 -13.66
N ALA A 406 10.79 -9.83 -14.63
CA ALA A 406 11.75 -10.88 -14.33
C ALA A 406 13.07 -10.36 -13.71
N GLY A 407 13.36 -9.07 -13.86
CA GLY A 407 14.52 -8.40 -13.28
C GLY A 407 14.17 -7.50 -12.11
N ILE A 408 13.03 -7.68 -11.46
CA ILE A 408 12.64 -6.85 -10.32
C ILE A 408 13.63 -7.02 -9.16
N ARG A 409 14.06 -5.91 -8.61
CA ARG A 409 14.83 -5.82 -7.37
C ARG A 409 13.97 -5.12 -6.34
N LEU A 410 13.91 -5.66 -5.14
CA LEU A 410 13.16 -5.10 -4.02
C LEU A 410 14.13 -4.50 -3.03
N GLY A 411 13.86 -3.27 -2.61
CA GLY A 411 14.69 -2.55 -1.65
C GLY A 411 13.85 -1.76 -0.66
N GLN A 412 14.51 -1.28 0.38
CA GLN A 412 13.93 -0.31 1.32
C GLN A 412 14.15 1.11 0.81
N PRO A 413 13.24 2.03 1.15
CA PRO A 413 13.38 3.41 0.76
C PRO A 413 14.62 4.05 1.40
N GLY A 414 15.52 4.53 0.55
CA GLY A 414 16.61 5.40 0.96
C GLY A 414 16.16 6.86 1.08
N ALA A 415 17.08 7.77 1.38
CA ALA A 415 16.76 9.20 1.47
C ALA A 415 16.29 9.78 0.13
N ALA A 416 16.62 9.16 -1.00
CA ALA A 416 16.27 9.64 -2.34
C ALA A 416 14.77 9.52 -2.68
N ILE A 417 13.97 8.83 -1.88
CA ILE A 417 12.49 8.86 -2.04
C ILE A 417 11.88 10.22 -1.69
N LEU A 418 12.58 11.00 -0.87
CA LEU A 418 12.21 12.39 -0.58
C LEU A 418 12.60 13.29 -1.76
N PRO A 419 11.88 14.38 -2.01
CA PRO A 419 12.29 15.40 -2.97
C PRO A 419 13.71 15.93 -2.71
N ALA A 420 14.40 16.35 -3.78
CA ALA A 420 15.82 16.73 -3.71
C ALA A 420 16.12 17.96 -2.84
N ASP A 421 15.10 18.77 -2.56
CA ASP A 421 15.19 19.99 -1.76
C ASP A 421 14.92 19.76 -0.26
N GLU A 422 14.67 18.54 0.14
CA GLU A 422 14.32 18.21 1.53
C GLU A 422 15.56 18.06 2.43
N SER A 423 15.54 18.68 3.61
CA SER A 423 16.66 18.71 4.55
C SER A 423 17.17 17.32 4.95
N PRO A 424 16.32 16.32 5.26
CA PRO A 424 16.81 14.98 5.58
C PRO A 424 17.56 14.31 4.42
N ARG A 425 17.14 14.56 3.18
CA ARG A 425 17.82 14.06 1.99
C ARG A 425 19.17 14.76 1.80
N LEU A 426 19.20 16.09 1.86
CA LEU A 426 20.43 16.88 1.75
C LEU A 426 21.46 16.50 2.81
N ALA A 427 21.01 16.32 4.08
CA ALA A 427 21.88 15.87 5.16
C ALA A 427 22.49 14.48 4.88
N THR A 428 21.67 13.54 4.41
CA THR A 428 22.13 12.17 4.10
C THR A 428 23.07 12.14 2.92
N GLU A 429 22.77 12.87 1.84
CA GLU A 429 23.63 12.99 0.65
C GLU A 429 24.99 13.64 1.01
N ARG A 430 24.98 14.67 1.87
CA ARG A 430 26.22 15.28 2.37
C ARG A 430 27.05 14.32 3.22
N LEU A 431 26.41 13.63 4.16
CA LEU A 431 27.11 12.61 4.96
C LEU A 431 27.72 11.52 4.07
N ALA A 432 26.97 11.05 3.08
CA ALA A 432 27.46 10.05 2.14
C ALA A 432 28.63 10.55 1.30
N ALA A 433 28.59 11.79 0.84
CA ALA A 433 29.64 12.40 0.04
C ALA A 433 30.92 12.68 0.84
N GLU A 434 30.78 13.18 2.06
CA GLU A 434 31.90 13.68 2.87
C GLU A 434 32.51 12.60 3.78
N PHE A 435 31.70 11.63 4.26
CA PHE A 435 32.15 10.60 5.21
C PHE A 435 32.12 9.18 4.62
N GLY A 436 31.52 9.03 3.43
CA GLY A 436 31.28 7.75 2.79
C GLY A 436 29.84 7.24 3.02
N ALA A 437 29.30 6.58 2.01
CA ALA A 437 27.88 6.20 1.99
C ALA A 437 27.46 5.28 3.16
N GLY A 438 28.34 4.41 3.62
CA GLY A 438 28.04 3.48 4.73
C GLY A 438 27.87 4.13 6.11
N VAL A 439 28.29 5.39 6.28
CA VAL A 439 28.13 6.10 7.56
C VAL A 439 26.66 6.38 7.88
N THR A 440 25.82 6.46 6.84
CA THR A 440 24.38 6.72 6.99
C THR A 440 23.60 5.60 7.70
N GLY A 441 24.15 4.37 7.75
CA GLY A 441 23.55 3.24 8.44
C GLY A 441 24.53 2.11 8.70
N PRO A 442 25.38 2.23 9.72
CA PRO A 442 26.39 1.22 10.02
C PRO A 442 25.75 -0.13 10.39
N MET A 443 26.48 -1.21 10.10
CA MET A 443 26.12 -2.55 10.54
C MET A 443 26.55 -2.73 12.01
N GLU A 444 25.68 -3.29 12.81
CA GLU A 444 25.88 -3.53 14.23
C GLU A 444 25.95 -5.03 14.52
N ILE A 445 26.99 -5.48 15.15
CA ILE A 445 27.12 -6.89 15.55
C ILE A 445 27.22 -6.95 17.07
N LEU A 446 26.30 -7.65 17.70
CA LEU A 446 26.37 -7.95 19.13
C LEU A 446 26.89 -9.35 19.36
N VAL A 447 27.87 -9.46 20.23
CA VAL A 447 28.55 -10.72 20.61
C VAL A 447 28.29 -10.98 22.10
N ASP A 448 27.71 -12.15 22.40
CA ASP A 448 27.54 -12.59 23.78
C ASP A 448 28.90 -12.93 24.41
N THR A 449 29.18 -12.28 25.53
CA THR A 449 30.47 -12.37 26.22
C THR A 449 30.31 -12.89 27.65
N PRO A 450 30.00 -14.18 27.83
CA PRO A 450 29.77 -14.77 29.14
C PRO A 450 31.02 -14.61 30.02
N GLY A 451 30.83 -14.12 31.25
CA GLY A 451 31.92 -13.85 32.18
C GLY A 451 32.65 -12.50 31.96
N GLY A 452 32.10 -11.66 31.04
CA GLY A 452 32.59 -10.31 30.81
C GLY A 452 33.34 -10.12 29.48
N ALA A 453 33.12 -9.00 28.83
CA ALA A 453 33.69 -8.67 27.52
C ALA A 453 35.23 -8.56 27.55
N GLY A 454 35.82 -8.13 28.69
CA GLY A 454 37.27 -8.00 28.87
C GLY A 454 38.03 -9.32 29.13
N THR A 455 37.33 -10.46 29.21
CA THR A 455 38.04 -11.74 29.40
C THR A 455 38.82 -12.12 28.15
N ARG A 456 40.00 -12.73 28.37
CA ARG A 456 40.90 -13.12 27.28
C ARG A 456 40.17 -13.99 26.21
N ALA A 457 39.39 -14.96 26.65
CA ALA A 457 38.68 -15.87 25.76
C ALA A 457 37.63 -15.15 24.88
N ASN A 458 36.91 -14.15 25.43
CA ASN A 458 36.00 -13.33 24.69
C ASN A 458 36.74 -12.38 23.73
N LEU A 459 37.83 -11.73 24.19
CA LEU A 459 38.64 -10.88 23.35
C LEU A 459 39.28 -11.63 22.16
N GLU A 460 39.69 -12.90 22.34
CA GLU A 460 40.21 -13.73 21.26
C GLU A 460 39.14 -14.02 20.18
N ARG A 461 37.88 -14.21 20.56
CA ARG A 461 36.79 -14.45 19.64
C ARG A 461 36.37 -13.15 18.91
N VAL A 462 36.27 -12.05 19.66
CA VAL A 462 35.99 -10.73 19.12
C VAL A 462 37.07 -10.30 18.13
N ASP A 463 38.34 -10.53 18.46
CA ASP A 463 39.51 -10.21 17.62
C ASP A 463 39.50 -10.99 16.30
N ARG A 464 39.18 -12.31 16.34
CA ARG A 464 39.06 -13.09 15.11
C ARG A 464 37.98 -12.54 14.18
N LEU A 465 36.82 -12.20 14.74
CA LEU A 465 35.72 -11.61 13.96
C LEU A 465 36.12 -10.22 13.44
N THR A 466 36.71 -9.37 14.29
CA THR A 466 37.16 -8.02 13.90
C THR A 466 38.18 -8.08 12.74
N ARG A 467 39.17 -8.99 12.78
CA ARG A 467 40.12 -9.16 11.68
C ARG A 467 39.50 -9.66 10.39
N ALA A 468 38.55 -10.59 10.50
CA ALA A 468 37.83 -11.06 9.32
C ALA A 468 37.05 -9.92 8.64
N LEU A 469 36.38 -9.09 9.44
CA LEU A 469 35.66 -7.89 8.96
C LEU A 469 36.60 -6.85 8.36
N GLN A 470 37.76 -6.59 8.99
CA GLN A 470 38.77 -5.66 8.48
C GLN A 470 39.42 -6.12 7.16
N GLY A 471 39.39 -7.43 6.89
CA GLY A 471 39.88 -8.02 5.64
C GLY A 471 38.85 -8.03 4.50
N ASP A 472 37.59 -7.65 4.74
CA ASP A 472 36.53 -7.62 3.72
C ASP A 472 36.55 -6.28 2.97
N GLU A 473 36.52 -6.35 1.63
CA GLU A 473 36.57 -5.16 0.76
C GLU A 473 35.34 -4.24 0.92
N ALA A 474 34.21 -4.76 1.36
CA ALA A 474 33.01 -3.99 1.60
C ALA A 474 33.01 -3.23 2.93
N ALA A 475 33.94 -3.53 3.86
CA ALA A 475 34.10 -2.82 5.12
C ALA A 475 35.16 -1.72 5.00
N VAL A 476 34.83 -0.50 5.41
CA VAL A 476 35.78 0.63 5.46
C VAL A 476 36.38 0.81 6.83
N SER A 477 35.56 0.70 7.86
CA SER A 477 36.02 0.78 9.23
C SER A 477 35.29 -0.24 10.11
N VAL A 478 36.02 -0.78 11.08
CA VAL A 478 35.53 -1.73 12.06
C VAL A 478 35.92 -1.26 13.44
N GLN A 479 34.94 -0.94 14.25
CA GLN A 479 35.12 -0.56 15.65
C GLN A 479 34.69 -1.70 16.57
N SER A 480 35.60 -2.10 17.46
CA SER A 480 35.39 -3.19 18.40
C SER A 480 36.26 -3.03 19.64
N LEU A 481 36.10 -3.86 20.65
CA LEU A 481 36.98 -3.90 21.82
C LEU A 481 38.48 -4.12 21.49
N THR A 482 38.74 -4.74 20.34
CA THR A 482 40.16 -5.07 19.92
C THR A 482 40.67 -4.16 18.82
N SER A 483 39.97 -3.08 18.48
CA SER A 483 40.40 -2.10 17.49
C SER A 483 40.77 -0.73 18.09
N VAL A 484 40.54 -0.49 19.39
CA VAL A 484 40.70 0.80 20.06
C VAL A 484 42.20 1.26 20.06
N LEU A 485 43.14 0.32 20.29
CA LEU A 485 44.55 0.61 20.31
C LEU A 485 45.25 -0.05 19.10
N PRO A 486 45.65 0.71 18.09
CA PRO A 486 46.35 0.15 16.92
C PRO A 486 47.59 -0.64 17.34
N ARG A 487 47.74 -1.89 16.86
CA ARG A 487 48.89 -2.78 17.12
C ARG A 487 49.04 -3.32 18.55
N ALA A 488 48.05 -3.11 19.45
CA ALA A 488 48.06 -3.74 20.78
C ALA A 488 47.79 -5.25 20.69
N GLY A 489 48.50 -6.02 21.49
CA GLY A 489 48.19 -7.46 21.60
C GLY A 489 46.99 -7.71 22.55
N LEU A 490 46.41 -8.91 22.49
CA LEU A 490 45.25 -9.31 23.33
C LEU A 490 45.52 -9.18 24.84
N ASP A 491 46.77 -9.39 25.29
CA ASP A 491 47.14 -9.21 26.70
C ASP A 491 47.12 -7.73 27.16
N ALA A 492 47.32 -6.79 26.22
CA ALA A 492 47.17 -5.38 26.52
C ALA A 492 45.70 -5.01 26.68
N TYR A 493 44.83 -5.50 25.79
CA TYR A 493 43.39 -5.32 25.91
C TYR A 493 42.82 -5.98 27.16
N ALA A 494 43.24 -7.20 27.51
CA ALA A 494 42.81 -7.86 28.72
C ALA A 494 43.17 -7.08 29.99
N ARG A 495 44.34 -6.45 30.02
CA ARG A 495 44.74 -5.54 31.12
C ARG A 495 43.92 -4.24 31.09
N LEU A 496 43.69 -3.66 29.91
CA LEU A 496 42.90 -2.42 29.76
C LEU A 496 41.52 -2.59 30.33
N TYR A 497 40.88 -3.72 30.11
CA TYR A 497 39.47 -4.00 30.51
C TYR A 497 39.35 -4.76 31.82
N ALA A 498 40.43 -5.07 32.52
CA ALA A 498 40.42 -5.84 33.77
C ALA A 498 39.61 -5.19 34.90
N GLY A 499 39.56 -3.86 34.93
CA GLY A 499 38.76 -3.07 35.87
C GLY A 499 37.42 -2.58 35.31
N GLY A 500 36.94 -3.13 34.18
CA GLY A 500 35.77 -2.57 33.46
C GLY A 500 36.09 -1.19 32.89
N LEU A 501 35.07 -0.36 32.72
CA LEU A 501 35.22 1.00 32.18
C LEU A 501 36.02 1.92 33.13
N ASP A 502 35.85 1.72 34.45
CA ASP A 502 36.56 2.52 35.48
C ASP A 502 38.08 2.32 35.46
N GLY A 503 38.54 1.21 34.90
CA GLY A 503 39.98 0.92 34.74
C GLY A 503 40.59 1.48 33.46
N VAL A 504 39.78 2.07 32.57
CA VAL A 504 40.25 2.62 31.30
C VAL A 504 40.71 4.07 31.50
N ASP A 505 41.80 4.43 30.81
CA ASP A 505 42.27 5.82 30.77
C ASP A 505 41.12 6.77 30.40
N PRO A 506 40.93 7.88 31.15
CA PRO A 506 39.87 8.87 30.86
C PRO A 506 39.88 9.39 29.41
N GLU A 507 41.00 9.44 28.75
CA GLU A 507 41.12 9.84 27.35
C GLU A 507 40.53 8.78 26.37
N LEU A 508 40.58 7.50 26.74
CA LEU A 508 40.08 6.38 25.96
C LEU A 508 38.65 5.96 26.35
N ALA A 509 38.23 6.34 27.56
CA ALA A 509 36.91 5.94 28.11
C ALA A 509 35.74 6.25 27.18
N PRO A 510 35.65 7.44 26.52
CA PRO A 510 34.55 7.73 25.58
C PRO A 510 34.56 6.79 24.36
N ALA A 511 35.73 6.39 23.86
CA ALA A 511 35.84 5.48 22.71
C ALA A 511 35.47 4.03 23.07
N VAL A 512 35.62 3.64 24.33
CA VAL A 512 35.34 2.29 24.85
C VAL A 512 33.93 2.12 25.37
N ALA A 513 33.32 3.20 25.88
CA ALA A 513 32.04 3.18 26.57
C ALA A 513 30.90 2.49 25.76
N GLY A 514 30.87 2.73 24.45
CA GLY A 514 29.85 2.17 23.56
C GLY A 514 30.15 0.76 23.04
N LEU A 515 31.32 0.18 23.36
CA LEU A 515 31.73 -1.12 22.80
C LEU A 515 31.33 -2.32 23.64
N ALA A 516 30.80 -2.12 24.83
CA ALA A 516 30.20 -3.16 25.66
C ALA A 516 29.17 -2.54 26.61
N ASN A 517 28.31 -3.35 27.15
CA ASN A 517 27.31 -2.92 28.15
C ASN A 517 27.92 -2.97 29.56
N TRP A 518 28.89 -2.10 29.80
CA TRP A 518 29.71 -2.06 31.00
C TRP A 518 28.88 -1.97 32.30
N ASP A 519 27.81 -1.18 32.31
CA ASP A 519 26.92 -0.98 33.45
C ASP A 519 26.13 -2.23 33.85
N ARG A 520 26.10 -3.24 32.98
CA ARG A 520 25.30 -4.47 33.13
C ARG A 520 26.17 -5.72 33.13
N GLY A 521 27.43 -5.59 33.52
CA GLY A 521 28.38 -6.69 33.67
C GLY A 521 29.12 -7.07 32.39
N ALA A 522 29.08 -6.25 31.37
CA ALA A 522 29.77 -6.40 30.10
C ALA A 522 29.58 -7.78 29.44
N ASP A 523 28.36 -8.33 29.52
CA ASP A 523 28.00 -9.63 28.96
C ASP A 523 27.66 -9.57 27.47
N LEU A 524 27.66 -8.35 26.87
CA LEU A 524 27.53 -8.08 25.44
C LEU A 524 28.66 -7.17 24.97
N ALA A 525 29.33 -7.56 23.89
CA ALA A 525 30.27 -6.71 23.15
C ALA A 525 29.63 -6.26 21.84
N ARG A 526 29.90 -5.01 21.44
CA ARG A 526 29.42 -4.40 20.19
C ARG A 526 30.58 -4.28 19.22
N ILE A 527 30.30 -4.62 17.96
CA ILE A 527 31.17 -4.33 16.81
C ILE A 527 30.37 -3.51 15.83
N THR A 528 30.85 -2.32 15.49
CA THR A 528 30.24 -1.42 14.50
C THR A 528 31.05 -1.47 13.23
N VAL A 529 30.43 -1.74 12.09
CA VAL A 529 31.06 -1.81 10.78
C VAL A 529 30.46 -0.76 9.87
N VAL A 530 31.29 0.14 9.37
CA VAL A 530 30.90 1.08 8.32
C VAL A 530 31.22 0.46 6.98
N THR A 531 30.21 0.32 6.13
CA THR A 531 30.34 -0.23 4.78
C THR A 531 30.90 0.80 3.80
N ARG A 532 31.42 0.34 2.67
CA ARG A 532 31.92 1.22 1.60
C ARG A 532 30.77 1.89 0.84
N GLU A 533 29.73 1.12 0.60
CA GLU A 533 28.54 1.55 -0.12
C GLU A 533 27.39 1.81 0.85
N ALA A 534 26.32 2.39 0.36
CA ALA A 534 25.11 2.68 1.13
C ALA A 534 24.49 1.41 1.74
N PRO A 535 23.78 1.54 2.87
CA PRO A 535 23.19 0.39 3.58
C PRO A 535 22.23 -0.46 2.73
N GLU A 536 21.58 0.13 1.73
CA GLU A 536 20.64 -0.50 0.80
C GLU A 536 21.31 -1.13 -0.43
N SER A 537 22.66 -1.06 -0.51
CA SER A 537 23.40 -1.63 -1.64
C SER A 537 23.55 -3.14 -1.55
N GLU A 538 23.60 -3.80 -2.72
CA GLU A 538 23.85 -5.25 -2.85
C GLU A 538 25.18 -5.68 -2.20
N ALA A 539 26.19 -4.81 -2.24
CA ALA A 539 27.49 -5.09 -1.63
C ALA A 539 27.42 -5.09 -0.09
N ALA A 540 26.66 -4.15 0.49
CA ALA A 540 26.44 -4.10 1.94
C ALA A 540 25.58 -5.28 2.43
N GLU A 541 24.51 -5.64 1.71
CA GLU A 541 23.70 -6.83 1.99
C GLU A 541 24.53 -8.11 1.91
N GLY A 542 25.38 -8.24 0.88
CA GLY A 542 26.29 -9.37 0.74
C GLY A 542 27.31 -9.48 1.88
N LEU A 543 27.72 -8.36 2.47
CA LEU A 543 28.55 -8.39 3.68
C LEU A 543 27.78 -8.95 4.88
N VAL A 544 26.51 -8.57 5.08
CA VAL A 544 25.67 -9.17 6.16
C VAL A 544 25.63 -10.69 6.04
N ASP A 545 25.44 -11.22 4.83
CA ASP A 545 25.43 -12.67 4.59
C ASP A 545 26.76 -13.33 4.90
N ARG A 546 27.89 -12.75 4.42
CA ARG A 546 29.21 -13.29 4.77
C ARG A 546 29.48 -13.26 6.27
N VAL A 547 29.04 -12.22 6.96
CA VAL A 547 29.19 -12.12 8.42
C VAL A 547 28.39 -13.22 9.12
N ARG A 548 27.11 -13.40 8.75
CA ARG A 548 26.22 -14.40 9.36
C ARG A 548 26.68 -15.83 9.08
N ASP A 549 27.02 -16.12 7.83
CA ASP A 549 27.20 -17.49 7.35
C ASP A 549 28.66 -17.97 7.39
N GLN A 550 29.64 -17.04 7.40
CA GLN A 550 31.06 -17.38 7.31
C GLN A 550 31.86 -16.85 8.49
N TYR A 551 31.83 -15.52 8.76
CA TYR A 551 32.76 -14.91 9.72
C TYR A 551 32.42 -15.22 11.18
N ILE A 552 31.12 -15.18 11.55
CA ILE A 552 30.64 -15.54 12.89
C ILE A 552 30.96 -17.01 13.21
N PRO A 553 30.64 -17.99 12.34
CA PRO A 553 31.02 -19.40 12.58
C PRO A 553 32.54 -19.61 12.63
N ALA A 554 33.32 -19.00 11.74
CA ALA A 554 34.76 -19.10 11.71
C ALA A 554 35.45 -18.50 12.96
N ALA A 555 34.83 -17.46 13.55
CA ALA A 555 35.29 -16.89 14.82
C ALA A 555 34.95 -17.75 16.05
N GLY A 556 34.17 -18.84 15.89
CA GLY A 556 33.65 -19.67 16.98
C GLY A 556 32.54 -19.00 17.78
N LEU A 557 31.71 -18.14 17.10
CA LEU A 557 30.65 -17.36 17.70
C LEU A 557 29.26 -17.78 17.22
N ALA A 558 29.15 -18.97 16.59
CA ALA A 558 27.87 -19.49 16.12
C ALA A 558 26.83 -19.56 17.26
N GLY A 559 25.69 -18.92 17.09
CA GLY A 559 24.61 -18.80 18.10
C GLY A 559 24.94 -17.82 19.26
N GLN A 560 26.10 -17.17 19.25
CA GLN A 560 26.54 -16.20 20.26
C GLN A 560 26.79 -14.79 19.68
N ALA A 561 26.62 -14.61 18.39
CA ALA A 561 26.68 -13.32 17.75
C ALA A 561 25.47 -13.11 16.84
N ARG A 562 24.98 -11.88 16.79
CA ARG A 562 23.80 -11.46 16.01
C ARG A 562 24.15 -10.20 15.24
N VAL A 563 23.63 -10.11 14.01
CA VAL A 563 23.88 -8.99 13.10
C VAL A 563 22.63 -8.13 12.96
N GLY A 564 22.76 -6.83 13.20
CA GLY A 564 21.75 -5.80 13.10
C GLY A 564 22.26 -4.57 12.37
N GLY A 565 21.62 -3.44 12.60
CA GLY A 565 21.85 -2.18 11.88
C GLY A 565 20.97 -2.08 10.63
N ALA A 566 21.05 -0.94 9.93
CA ALA A 566 20.15 -0.60 8.83
C ALA A 566 20.17 -1.65 7.71
N THR A 567 21.36 -2.04 7.22
CA THR A 567 21.52 -3.04 6.16
C THR A 567 20.91 -4.40 6.53
N ALA A 568 21.17 -4.89 7.76
CA ALA A 568 20.63 -6.17 8.20
C ALA A 568 19.10 -6.13 8.34
N ASN A 569 18.55 -5.01 8.80
CA ASN A 569 17.09 -4.82 8.90
C ASN A 569 16.44 -4.81 7.52
N ASN A 570 17.05 -4.10 6.55
CA ASN A 570 16.57 -4.06 5.16
C ASN A 570 16.57 -5.45 4.53
N LEU A 571 17.66 -6.21 4.73
CA LEU A 571 17.80 -7.57 4.22
C LEU A 571 16.79 -8.54 4.86
N ASP A 572 16.60 -8.48 6.19
CA ASP A 572 15.65 -9.33 6.91
C ASP A 572 14.22 -9.03 6.45
N LEU A 573 13.85 -7.75 6.27
CA LEU A 573 12.54 -7.34 5.77
C LEU A 573 12.32 -7.79 4.31
N SER A 574 13.29 -7.55 3.45
CA SER A 574 13.21 -7.95 2.03
C SER A 574 13.05 -9.46 1.88
N ARG A 575 13.76 -10.25 2.69
CA ARG A 575 13.65 -11.72 2.71
C ARG A 575 12.32 -12.21 3.23
N GLU A 576 11.82 -11.61 4.32
CA GLU A 576 10.52 -11.97 4.88
C GLU A 576 9.41 -11.73 3.86
N ILE A 577 9.35 -10.54 3.25
CA ILE A 577 8.33 -10.21 2.25
C ILE A 577 8.44 -11.07 1.01
N SER A 578 9.67 -11.24 0.47
CA SER A 578 9.90 -12.07 -0.72
C SER A 578 9.55 -13.54 -0.48
N GLY A 579 9.83 -14.05 0.72
CA GLY A 579 9.49 -15.41 1.13
C GLY A 579 8.00 -15.65 1.30
N GLN A 580 7.26 -14.64 1.79
CA GLN A 580 5.82 -14.73 2.01
C GLN A 580 5.00 -14.41 0.74
N LEU A 581 5.54 -13.66 -0.21
CA LEU A 581 4.83 -13.25 -1.42
C LEU A 581 4.18 -14.41 -2.19
N PRO A 582 4.87 -15.55 -2.45
CA PRO A 582 4.24 -16.69 -3.12
C PRO A 582 3.06 -17.27 -2.33
N VAL A 583 3.16 -17.32 -0.99
CA VAL A 583 2.11 -17.86 -0.11
C VAL A 583 0.88 -16.96 -0.17
N VAL A 584 1.06 -15.64 -0.09
CA VAL A 584 -0.02 -14.66 -0.22
C VAL A 584 -0.68 -14.77 -1.59
N VAL A 585 0.11 -14.78 -2.67
CA VAL A 585 -0.40 -14.90 -4.04
C VAL A 585 -1.23 -16.16 -4.19
N LEU A 586 -0.70 -17.32 -3.83
CA LEU A 586 -1.41 -18.60 -3.95
C LEU A 586 -2.68 -18.65 -3.10
N SER A 587 -2.65 -18.09 -1.89
CA SER A 587 -3.81 -18.05 -1.00
C SER A 587 -4.92 -17.17 -1.56
N VAL A 588 -4.59 -15.98 -2.06
CA VAL A 588 -5.54 -15.06 -2.71
C VAL A 588 -6.13 -15.70 -3.96
N LEU A 589 -5.30 -16.35 -4.80
CA LEU A 589 -5.77 -17.04 -6.00
C LEU A 589 -6.71 -18.20 -5.67
N ALA A 590 -6.35 -19.03 -4.69
CA ALA A 590 -7.16 -20.17 -4.28
C ALA A 590 -8.52 -19.73 -3.72
N LEU A 591 -8.52 -18.71 -2.85
CA LEU A 591 -9.75 -18.24 -2.22
C LEU A 591 -10.66 -17.53 -3.23
N SER A 592 -10.09 -16.72 -4.13
CA SER A 592 -10.82 -16.09 -5.23
C SER A 592 -11.37 -17.12 -6.21
N PHE A 593 -10.60 -18.17 -6.52
CA PHE A 593 -11.10 -19.28 -7.33
C PHE A 593 -12.35 -19.92 -6.72
N VAL A 594 -12.31 -20.21 -5.42
CA VAL A 594 -13.46 -20.81 -4.69
C VAL A 594 -14.67 -19.88 -4.74
N LEU A 595 -14.47 -18.56 -4.45
CA LEU A 595 -15.56 -17.59 -4.48
C LEU A 595 -16.21 -17.49 -5.86
N LEU A 596 -15.39 -17.36 -6.92
CA LEU A 596 -15.89 -17.29 -8.29
C LEU A 596 -16.54 -18.59 -8.74
N ALA A 597 -15.97 -19.74 -8.37
CA ALA A 597 -16.56 -21.06 -8.67
C ALA A 597 -17.95 -21.19 -8.03
N MET A 598 -18.12 -20.71 -6.78
CA MET A 598 -19.43 -20.66 -6.12
C MET A 598 -20.41 -19.69 -6.81
N ALA A 599 -19.91 -18.49 -7.19
CA ALA A 599 -20.72 -17.45 -7.80
C ALA A 599 -21.24 -17.84 -9.19
N PHE A 600 -20.35 -18.35 -10.05
CA PHE A 600 -20.67 -18.67 -11.45
C PHE A 600 -21.04 -20.13 -11.69
N ARG A 601 -20.89 -21.00 -10.70
CA ARG A 601 -21.11 -22.46 -10.82
C ARG A 601 -20.37 -23.03 -12.05
N SER A 602 -19.09 -22.65 -12.15
CA SER A 602 -18.18 -23.08 -13.19
C SER A 602 -16.77 -23.19 -12.62
N LEU A 603 -15.98 -24.14 -13.11
CA LEU A 603 -14.54 -24.22 -12.81
C LEU A 603 -13.70 -23.52 -13.88
N VAL A 604 -14.22 -23.42 -15.09
CA VAL A 604 -13.46 -22.87 -16.24
C VAL A 604 -13.40 -21.35 -16.18
N LEU A 605 -14.50 -20.67 -15.88
CA LEU A 605 -14.53 -19.21 -15.77
C LEU A 605 -13.56 -18.66 -14.72
N PRO A 606 -13.51 -19.17 -13.47
CA PRO A 606 -12.52 -18.71 -12.49
C PRO A 606 -11.07 -18.92 -12.95
N LEU A 607 -10.77 -20.04 -13.58
CA LEU A 607 -9.43 -20.31 -14.08
C LEU A 607 -9.00 -19.34 -15.17
N GLN A 608 -9.91 -19.04 -16.13
CA GLN A 608 -9.67 -18.04 -17.17
C GLN A 608 -9.46 -16.65 -16.55
N ALA A 609 -10.29 -16.26 -15.60
CA ALA A 609 -10.24 -15.00 -14.89
C ALA A 609 -8.88 -14.81 -14.20
N ILE A 610 -8.47 -15.81 -13.41
CA ILE A 610 -7.20 -15.81 -12.70
C ILE A 610 -6.02 -15.70 -13.67
N ALA A 611 -6.01 -16.51 -14.74
CA ALA A 611 -4.92 -16.49 -15.73
C ALA A 611 -4.78 -15.12 -16.40
N MET A 612 -5.90 -14.52 -16.80
CA MET A 612 -5.90 -13.20 -17.45
C MET A 612 -5.48 -12.08 -16.47
N ASN A 613 -5.90 -12.17 -15.21
CA ASN A 613 -5.51 -11.20 -14.18
C ASN A 613 -4.03 -11.30 -13.82
N LEU A 614 -3.47 -12.52 -13.69
CA LEU A 614 -2.03 -12.70 -13.47
C LEU A 614 -1.18 -12.11 -14.60
N LEU A 615 -1.60 -12.27 -15.86
CA LEU A 615 -0.93 -11.65 -17.00
C LEU A 615 -0.97 -10.12 -16.92
N SER A 616 -2.11 -9.56 -16.51
CA SER A 616 -2.26 -8.11 -16.35
C SER A 616 -1.39 -7.55 -15.23
N VAL A 617 -1.35 -8.25 -14.10
CA VAL A 617 -0.50 -7.90 -12.95
C VAL A 617 0.97 -7.96 -13.34
N GLY A 618 1.39 -9.04 -14.04
CA GLY A 618 2.75 -9.17 -14.53
C GLY A 618 3.14 -8.04 -15.49
N ALA A 619 2.25 -7.65 -16.40
CA ALA A 619 2.48 -6.53 -17.32
C ALA A 619 2.56 -5.18 -16.58
N ALA A 620 1.72 -4.96 -15.57
CA ALA A 620 1.79 -3.75 -14.74
C ALA A 620 3.10 -3.68 -13.94
N TYR A 621 3.53 -4.79 -13.36
CA TYR A 621 4.81 -4.86 -12.65
C TYR A 621 6.00 -4.63 -13.56
N GLY A 622 5.97 -5.21 -14.77
CA GLY A 622 7.03 -4.94 -15.74
C GLY A 622 7.12 -3.46 -16.11
N LEU A 623 6.00 -2.76 -16.25
CA LEU A 623 6.00 -1.31 -16.48
C LEU A 623 6.48 -0.52 -15.26
N ILE A 624 6.15 -0.93 -14.04
CA ILE A 624 6.68 -0.32 -12.81
C ILE A 624 8.21 -0.46 -12.79
N VAL A 625 8.74 -1.65 -13.06
CA VAL A 625 10.19 -1.90 -13.14
C VAL A 625 10.83 -1.01 -14.21
N ALA A 626 10.26 -0.94 -15.41
CA ALA A 626 10.81 -0.13 -16.49
C ALA A 626 10.83 1.37 -16.13
N VAL A 627 9.76 1.87 -15.51
CA VAL A 627 9.64 3.30 -15.18
C VAL A 627 10.48 3.63 -13.94
N PHE A 628 10.31 2.92 -12.83
CA PHE A 628 10.89 3.31 -11.54
C PHE A 628 12.26 2.69 -11.28
N GLN A 629 12.46 1.41 -11.57
CA GLN A 629 13.75 0.76 -11.35
C GLN A 629 14.78 1.10 -12.44
N TRP A 630 14.35 1.16 -13.74
CA TRP A 630 15.23 1.51 -14.86
C TRP A 630 15.25 3.01 -15.17
N GLY A 631 14.43 3.82 -14.50
CA GLY A 631 14.42 5.28 -14.62
C GLY A 631 13.81 5.85 -15.90
N TRP A 632 13.02 5.05 -16.69
CA TRP A 632 12.46 5.55 -17.95
C TRP A 632 11.49 6.72 -17.82
N GLY A 633 10.98 6.97 -16.62
CA GLY A 633 9.99 8.01 -16.34
C GLY A 633 10.51 9.17 -15.47
N GLU A 634 11.77 9.19 -15.08
CA GLU A 634 12.33 10.15 -14.11
C GLU A 634 11.99 11.61 -14.41
N SER A 635 12.31 12.08 -15.62
CA SER A 635 12.08 13.47 -16.00
C SER A 635 10.60 13.86 -16.12
N LEU A 636 9.73 12.88 -16.46
CA LEU A 636 8.29 13.11 -16.63
C LEU A 636 7.56 13.10 -15.27
N LEU A 637 7.93 12.20 -14.38
CA LEU A 637 7.28 12.00 -13.09
C LEU A 637 8.00 12.74 -11.96
N GLY A 638 9.18 13.33 -12.20
CA GLY A 638 9.93 14.12 -11.24
C GLY A 638 10.39 13.29 -10.03
N PHE A 639 11.16 12.23 -10.26
CA PHE A 639 11.79 11.40 -9.22
C PHE A 639 13.21 11.01 -9.65
N THR A 640 13.97 10.40 -8.74
CA THR A 640 15.28 9.78 -9.03
C THR A 640 15.16 8.29 -8.76
N SER A 641 15.58 7.44 -9.70
CA SER A 641 15.55 5.99 -9.52
C SER A 641 16.64 5.54 -8.56
N GLU A 642 16.28 4.71 -7.59
CA GLU A 642 17.22 4.04 -6.69
C GLU A 642 17.67 2.65 -7.22
N GLY A 643 17.20 2.26 -8.43
CA GLY A 643 17.54 0.97 -9.05
C GLY A 643 16.78 -0.23 -8.49
N HIS A 644 15.79 0.00 -7.65
CA HIS A 644 14.92 -1.01 -7.06
C HIS A 644 13.46 -0.52 -6.97
N ILE A 645 12.56 -1.41 -6.63
CA ILE A 645 11.16 -1.13 -6.31
C ILE A 645 10.98 -1.30 -4.81
N GLU A 646 10.19 -0.42 -4.21
CA GLU A 646 9.87 -0.49 -2.79
C GLU A 646 9.32 -1.86 -2.40
N VAL A 647 9.92 -2.48 -1.38
CA VAL A 647 9.70 -3.88 -1.01
C VAL A 647 8.23 -4.22 -0.72
N PHE A 648 7.45 -3.27 -0.20
CA PHE A 648 6.04 -3.47 0.13
C PHE A 648 5.10 -3.27 -1.06
N VAL A 649 5.53 -2.57 -2.11
CA VAL A 649 4.68 -2.20 -3.25
C VAL A 649 4.15 -3.42 -4.01
N PRO A 650 4.94 -4.44 -4.35
CA PRO A 650 4.42 -5.60 -5.10
C PRO A 650 3.32 -6.34 -4.34
N LEU A 651 3.50 -6.59 -3.05
CA LEU A 651 2.50 -7.30 -2.25
C LEU A 651 1.20 -6.51 -2.13
N PHE A 652 1.30 -5.22 -1.86
CA PHE A 652 0.18 -4.30 -1.74
C PHE A 652 -0.57 -4.17 -3.06
N LEU A 653 0.16 -3.90 -4.15
CA LEU A 653 -0.41 -3.80 -5.49
C LEU A 653 -1.09 -5.08 -5.92
N PHE A 654 -0.48 -6.25 -5.69
CA PHE A 654 -1.10 -7.54 -6.02
C PHE A 654 -2.46 -7.67 -5.36
N SER A 655 -2.53 -7.43 -4.04
CA SER A 655 -3.75 -7.59 -3.26
C SER A 655 -4.89 -6.67 -3.75
N ILE A 656 -4.56 -5.41 -4.04
CA ILE A 656 -5.54 -4.45 -4.55
C ILE A 656 -5.92 -4.76 -5.99
N LEU A 657 -4.92 -4.93 -6.89
CA LEU A 657 -5.17 -5.13 -8.31
C LEU A 657 -5.98 -6.40 -8.56
N PHE A 658 -5.64 -7.47 -7.86
CA PHE A 658 -6.38 -8.72 -7.99
C PHE A 658 -7.82 -8.56 -7.55
N GLY A 659 -8.05 -7.90 -6.40
CA GLY A 659 -9.39 -7.58 -5.91
C GLY A 659 -10.19 -6.72 -6.90
N LEU A 660 -9.65 -5.58 -7.32
CA LEU A 660 -10.30 -4.64 -8.24
C LEU A 660 -10.52 -5.21 -9.65
N SER A 661 -9.60 -6.02 -10.17
CA SER A 661 -9.78 -6.68 -11.47
C SER A 661 -10.94 -7.65 -11.47
N MET A 662 -11.10 -8.40 -10.37
CA MET A 662 -12.19 -9.37 -10.20
C MET A 662 -13.56 -8.72 -10.19
N ASP A 663 -13.69 -7.53 -9.61
CA ASP A 663 -14.95 -6.80 -9.51
C ASP A 663 -15.63 -6.61 -10.85
N TYR A 664 -14.88 -6.12 -11.77
CA TYR A 664 -15.39 -5.87 -13.12
C TYR A 664 -15.62 -7.15 -13.91
N GLU A 665 -14.81 -8.18 -13.65
CA GLU A 665 -14.97 -9.47 -14.31
C GLU A 665 -16.24 -10.14 -13.84
N VAL A 666 -16.51 -10.12 -12.54
CA VAL A 666 -17.79 -10.57 -11.95
C VAL A 666 -18.96 -9.86 -12.60
N PHE A 667 -18.89 -8.54 -12.80
CA PHE A 667 -19.98 -7.76 -13.42
C PHE A 667 -20.20 -8.14 -14.89
N LEU A 668 -19.12 -8.24 -15.69
CA LEU A 668 -19.22 -8.63 -17.10
C LEU A 668 -19.75 -10.06 -17.24
N LEU A 669 -19.17 -11.00 -16.49
CA LEU A 669 -19.56 -12.41 -16.55
C LEU A 669 -21.00 -12.65 -16.06
N SER A 670 -21.48 -11.89 -15.07
CA SER A 670 -22.87 -11.95 -14.62
C SER A 670 -23.83 -11.58 -15.75
N ARG A 671 -23.51 -10.53 -16.53
CA ARG A 671 -24.34 -10.11 -17.68
C ARG A 671 -24.27 -11.10 -18.83
N ILE A 672 -23.09 -11.64 -19.12
CA ILE A 672 -22.94 -12.68 -20.14
C ILE A 672 -23.75 -13.92 -19.76
N ARG A 673 -23.74 -14.30 -18.46
CA ARG A 673 -24.49 -15.45 -17.97
C ARG A 673 -26.01 -15.21 -18.05
N GLU A 674 -26.48 -14.03 -17.67
CA GLU A 674 -27.88 -13.63 -17.81
C GLU A 674 -28.37 -13.79 -19.28
N GLU A 675 -27.59 -13.29 -20.25
CA GLU A 675 -27.87 -13.43 -21.67
C GLU A 675 -27.79 -14.90 -22.17
N TYR A 676 -26.82 -15.66 -21.62
CA TYR A 676 -26.69 -17.09 -21.98
C TYR A 676 -27.87 -17.91 -21.49
N LEU A 677 -28.34 -17.69 -20.24
CA LEU A 677 -29.52 -18.37 -19.72
C LEU A 677 -30.81 -18.01 -20.52
N ARG A 678 -30.86 -16.79 -21.07
CA ARG A 678 -31.98 -16.32 -21.88
C ARG A 678 -31.97 -16.88 -23.31
N THR A 679 -30.76 -16.99 -23.94
CA THR A 679 -30.63 -17.30 -25.37
C THR A 679 -30.16 -18.73 -25.67
N GLY A 680 -29.43 -19.35 -24.72
CA GLY A 680 -28.73 -20.63 -24.93
C GLY A 680 -27.52 -20.55 -25.88
N ASP A 681 -27.23 -19.36 -26.45
CA ASP A 681 -26.16 -19.12 -27.41
C ASP A 681 -25.00 -18.36 -26.73
N ASN A 682 -23.84 -19.00 -26.65
CA ASN A 682 -22.65 -18.43 -26.00
C ASN A 682 -22.08 -17.23 -26.76
N GLU A 683 -22.08 -17.24 -28.08
CA GLU A 683 -21.52 -16.14 -28.88
C GLU A 683 -22.36 -14.88 -28.79
N LEU A 684 -23.67 -15.07 -28.92
CA LEU A 684 -24.64 -13.99 -28.78
C LEU A 684 -24.65 -13.42 -27.36
N ALA A 685 -24.52 -14.28 -26.33
CA ALA A 685 -24.44 -13.87 -24.94
C ALA A 685 -23.20 -13.03 -24.67
N VAL A 686 -22.03 -13.42 -25.18
CA VAL A 686 -20.78 -12.67 -25.06
C VAL A 686 -20.88 -11.31 -25.76
N ALA A 687 -21.40 -11.27 -26.99
CA ALA A 687 -21.53 -10.03 -27.75
C ALA A 687 -22.48 -9.02 -27.07
N ARG A 688 -23.65 -9.49 -26.60
CA ARG A 688 -24.63 -8.64 -25.91
C ARG A 688 -24.21 -8.25 -24.51
N GLY A 689 -23.58 -9.18 -23.77
CA GLY A 689 -23.04 -8.91 -22.45
C GLY A 689 -21.98 -7.81 -22.51
N LEU A 690 -21.06 -7.88 -23.48
CA LEU A 690 -20.07 -6.84 -23.70
C LEU A 690 -20.73 -5.50 -24.11
N GLU A 691 -21.68 -5.51 -25.05
CA GLU A 691 -22.37 -4.29 -25.49
C GLU A 691 -23.10 -3.59 -24.36
N SER A 692 -23.78 -4.34 -23.49
CA SER A 692 -24.57 -3.77 -22.38
C SER A 692 -23.69 -3.21 -21.25
N THR A 693 -22.49 -3.76 -21.07
CA THR A 693 -21.60 -3.39 -19.96
C THR A 693 -20.46 -2.45 -20.36
N ALA A 694 -20.05 -2.46 -21.63
CA ALA A 694 -18.84 -1.78 -22.08
C ALA A 694 -18.79 -0.29 -21.72
N ARG A 695 -19.89 0.44 -21.89
CA ARG A 695 -19.94 1.88 -21.57
C ARG A 695 -19.72 2.13 -20.08
N THR A 696 -20.39 1.37 -19.22
CA THR A 696 -20.28 1.51 -17.77
C THR A 696 -18.87 1.14 -17.31
N ILE A 697 -18.33 0.02 -17.80
CA ILE A 697 -16.99 -0.45 -17.47
C ILE A 697 -15.91 0.52 -17.95
N THR A 698 -16.02 1.05 -19.17
CA THR A 698 -15.04 2.02 -19.69
C THR A 698 -15.06 3.33 -18.89
N SER A 699 -16.26 3.78 -18.50
CA SER A 699 -16.39 4.98 -17.64
C SER A 699 -15.81 4.76 -16.25
N ALA A 700 -16.07 3.59 -15.65
CA ALA A 700 -15.49 3.20 -14.38
C ALA A 700 -13.97 3.11 -14.43
N ALA A 701 -13.44 2.43 -15.43
CA ALA A 701 -11.99 2.33 -15.63
C ALA A 701 -11.33 3.70 -15.83
N LEU A 702 -11.96 4.60 -16.59
CA LEU A 702 -11.44 5.96 -16.77
C LEU A 702 -11.43 6.75 -15.46
N VAL A 703 -12.45 6.62 -14.62
CA VAL A 703 -12.49 7.22 -13.28
C VAL A 703 -11.34 6.67 -12.43
N MET A 704 -11.18 5.34 -12.39
CA MET A 704 -10.13 4.69 -11.60
C MET A 704 -8.73 5.11 -12.07
N VAL A 705 -8.49 5.08 -13.38
CA VAL A 705 -7.21 5.53 -13.96
C VAL A 705 -6.95 7.00 -13.57
N THR A 706 -7.97 7.86 -13.60
CA THR A 706 -7.82 9.26 -13.19
C THR A 706 -7.46 9.41 -11.72
N VAL A 707 -8.15 8.69 -10.85
CA VAL A 707 -7.89 8.71 -9.39
C VAL A 707 -6.46 8.24 -9.12
N PHE A 708 -6.08 7.08 -9.65
CA PHE A 708 -4.75 6.52 -9.40
C PHE A 708 -3.63 7.33 -10.05
N ALA A 709 -3.85 7.90 -11.23
CA ALA A 709 -2.88 8.80 -11.85
C ALA A 709 -2.66 10.09 -11.03
N ALA A 710 -3.65 10.55 -10.28
CA ALA A 710 -3.47 11.68 -9.36
C ALA A 710 -2.50 11.35 -8.21
N PHE A 711 -2.52 10.10 -7.70
CA PHE A 711 -1.53 9.63 -6.72
C PHE A 711 -0.14 9.45 -7.36
N ALA A 712 -0.05 9.04 -8.63
CA ALA A 712 1.22 8.99 -9.35
C ALA A 712 1.86 10.37 -9.56
N ALA A 713 1.09 11.44 -9.45
CA ALA A 713 1.58 12.83 -9.51
C ALA A 713 2.03 13.40 -8.15
N GLY A 714 1.97 12.63 -7.06
CA GLY A 714 2.48 13.00 -5.75
C GLY A 714 3.99 13.27 -5.74
N ARG A 715 4.57 13.65 -4.61
CA ARG A 715 6.01 13.92 -4.45
C ARG A 715 6.80 12.68 -4.05
N LEU A 716 6.21 11.78 -3.25
CA LEU A 716 6.85 10.56 -2.75
C LEU A 716 6.88 9.43 -3.79
N VAL A 717 8.05 8.82 -3.97
CA VAL A 717 8.26 7.73 -4.95
C VAL A 717 7.33 6.52 -4.71
N PRO A 718 7.15 6.00 -3.47
CA PRO A 718 6.26 4.86 -3.24
C PRO A 718 4.80 5.10 -3.66
N PHE A 719 4.29 6.33 -3.48
CA PHE A 719 2.93 6.66 -3.93
C PHE A 719 2.84 6.81 -5.45
N LYS A 720 3.92 7.27 -6.10
CA LYS A 720 4.03 7.26 -7.57
C LYS A 720 4.00 5.83 -8.10
N GLU A 721 4.75 4.90 -7.51
CA GLU A 721 4.77 3.48 -7.87
C GLU A 721 3.40 2.84 -7.75
N ILE A 722 2.72 3.03 -6.61
CA ILE A 722 1.38 2.51 -6.36
C ILE A 722 0.37 3.13 -7.33
N GLY A 723 0.33 4.46 -7.42
CA GLY A 723 -0.62 5.17 -8.26
C GLY A 723 -0.46 4.83 -9.75
N PHE A 724 0.79 4.84 -10.26
CA PHE A 724 1.11 4.45 -11.63
C PHE A 724 0.75 2.99 -11.89
N GLY A 725 1.17 2.08 -11.00
CA GLY A 725 0.91 0.65 -11.12
C GLY A 725 -0.58 0.34 -11.17
N LEU A 726 -1.38 0.93 -10.29
CA LEU A 726 -2.84 0.78 -10.28
C LEU A 726 -3.47 1.37 -11.55
N ALA A 727 -3.08 2.57 -11.97
CA ALA A 727 -3.61 3.22 -13.16
C ALA A 727 -3.36 2.39 -14.42
N VAL A 728 -2.12 1.95 -14.61
CA VAL A 728 -1.71 1.12 -15.77
C VAL A 728 -2.40 -0.24 -15.75
N ALA A 729 -2.46 -0.90 -14.60
CA ALA A 729 -3.12 -2.20 -14.50
C ALA A 729 -4.62 -2.11 -14.84
N VAL A 730 -5.33 -1.11 -14.30
CA VAL A 730 -6.75 -0.88 -14.65
C VAL A 730 -6.90 -0.58 -16.15
N LEU A 731 -6.00 0.19 -16.74
CA LEU A 731 -6.01 0.47 -18.18
C LEU A 731 -5.81 -0.80 -19.00
N ILE A 732 -4.85 -1.66 -18.65
CA ILE A 732 -4.58 -2.95 -19.29
C ILE A 732 -5.81 -3.87 -19.18
N VAL A 733 -6.37 -3.99 -17.99
CA VAL A 733 -7.55 -4.83 -17.74
C VAL A 733 -8.74 -4.32 -18.52
N ALA A 734 -9.03 -3.03 -18.52
CA ALA A 734 -10.16 -2.44 -19.22
C ALA A 734 -10.05 -2.52 -20.75
N THR A 735 -8.83 -2.48 -21.29
CA THR A 735 -8.58 -2.48 -22.73
C THR A 735 -8.27 -3.88 -23.26
N LEU A 736 -7.11 -4.45 -22.92
CA LEU A 736 -6.64 -5.71 -23.51
C LEU A 736 -7.40 -6.92 -23.00
N VAL A 737 -7.60 -7.00 -21.68
CA VAL A 737 -8.21 -8.20 -21.10
C VAL A 737 -9.68 -8.27 -21.46
N ARG A 738 -10.47 -7.25 -21.12
CA ARG A 738 -11.92 -7.30 -21.26
C ARG A 738 -12.41 -7.17 -22.68
N THR A 739 -11.80 -6.28 -23.45
CA THR A 739 -12.30 -6.04 -24.79
C THR A 739 -11.78 -7.04 -25.80
N ILE A 740 -10.65 -7.74 -25.52
CA ILE A 740 -10.01 -8.66 -26.45
C ILE A 740 -9.96 -10.09 -25.88
N LEU A 741 -9.28 -10.31 -24.74
CA LEU A 741 -9.05 -11.66 -24.22
C LEU A 741 -10.32 -12.36 -23.78
N VAL A 742 -11.19 -11.69 -23.00
CA VAL A 742 -12.44 -12.30 -22.50
C VAL A 742 -13.32 -12.81 -23.65
N PRO A 743 -13.72 -11.99 -24.65
CA PRO A 743 -14.56 -12.48 -25.74
C PRO A 743 -13.87 -13.57 -26.58
N ALA A 744 -12.55 -13.47 -26.80
CA ALA A 744 -11.80 -14.46 -27.57
C ALA A 744 -11.71 -15.81 -26.85
N VAL A 745 -11.37 -15.81 -25.55
CA VAL A 745 -11.22 -17.03 -24.74
C VAL A 745 -12.59 -17.69 -24.52
N MET A 746 -13.62 -16.90 -24.18
CA MET A 746 -14.98 -17.41 -24.00
C MET A 746 -15.56 -18.02 -25.28
N ARG A 747 -15.17 -17.49 -26.46
CA ARG A 747 -15.52 -18.11 -27.76
C ARG A 747 -14.89 -19.48 -27.92
N LEU A 748 -13.61 -19.63 -27.59
CA LEU A 748 -12.90 -20.91 -27.71
C LEU A 748 -13.41 -21.96 -26.71
N ALA A 749 -13.68 -21.54 -25.47
CA ALA A 749 -14.19 -22.44 -24.45
C ALA A 749 -15.66 -22.84 -24.69
N GLY A 750 -16.45 -22.00 -25.38
CA GLY A 750 -17.84 -22.29 -25.75
C GLY A 750 -18.70 -22.75 -24.58
N ARG A 751 -19.29 -23.94 -24.67
CA ARG A 751 -20.12 -24.52 -23.59
C ARG A 751 -19.32 -24.88 -22.31
N TRP A 752 -18.01 -25.08 -22.42
CA TRP A 752 -17.16 -25.39 -21.26
C TRP A 752 -17.08 -24.23 -20.26
N ASN A 753 -17.35 -23.01 -20.69
CA ASN A 753 -17.45 -21.85 -19.79
C ASN A 753 -18.44 -22.09 -18.63
N TRP A 754 -19.43 -22.91 -18.85
CA TRP A 754 -20.53 -23.16 -17.90
C TRP A 754 -20.44 -24.54 -17.26
N TRP A 755 -19.30 -25.23 -17.38
CA TRP A 755 -19.11 -26.57 -16.89
C TRP A 755 -18.78 -26.61 -15.39
N MET A 756 -19.57 -27.43 -14.68
CA MET A 756 -19.38 -27.77 -13.27
C MET A 756 -19.61 -29.27 -13.07
N PRO A 757 -18.69 -30.02 -12.35
CA PRO A 757 -18.95 -31.41 -12.01
C PRO A 757 -20.20 -31.56 -11.12
N ALA A 758 -21.05 -32.53 -11.42
CA ALA A 758 -22.34 -32.72 -10.74
C ALA A 758 -22.20 -32.96 -9.23
N TRP A 759 -21.11 -33.62 -8.79
CA TRP A 759 -20.83 -33.81 -7.37
C TRP A 759 -20.53 -32.50 -6.66
N LEU A 760 -19.74 -31.62 -7.26
CA LEU A 760 -19.37 -30.32 -6.71
C LEU A 760 -20.57 -29.38 -6.72
N ASP A 761 -21.41 -29.45 -7.76
CA ASP A 761 -22.64 -28.65 -7.88
C ASP A 761 -23.65 -28.95 -6.77
N ARG A 762 -23.64 -30.17 -6.21
CA ARG A 762 -24.49 -30.55 -5.07
C ARG A 762 -23.98 -30.04 -3.72
N TRP A 763 -22.67 -29.89 -3.57
CA TRP A 763 -22.02 -29.49 -2.32
C TRP A 763 -21.94 -27.96 -2.13
N LEU A 764 -21.88 -27.20 -3.23
CA LEU A 764 -21.73 -25.76 -3.18
C LEU A 764 -23.06 -25.07 -2.81
N PRO A 765 -23.04 -24.09 -1.87
CA PRO A 765 -24.19 -23.30 -1.55
C PRO A 765 -24.68 -22.55 -2.81
N ARG A 766 -26.02 -22.46 -2.99
CA ARG A 766 -26.62 -21.73 -4.10
C ARG A 766 -26.60 -20.23 -3.82
N ILE A 767 -25.54 -19.55 -4.20
CA ILE A 767 -25.48 -18.08 -4.26
C ILE A 767 -26.09 -17.69 -5.60
N ALA A 768 -27.42 -17.58 -5.67
CA ALA A 768 -28.09 -17.22 -6.90
C ALA A 768 -27.77 -15.76 -7.27
N LEU A 769 -26.92 -15.54 -8.28
CA LEU A 769 -26.67 -14.22 -8.88
C LEU A 769 -27.85 -13.73 -9.76
N GLU A 770 -28.84 -14.58 -10.03
CA GLU A 770 -29.88 -14.39 -11.04
C GLU A 770 -31.28 -14.63 -10.50
N THR A 771 -32.22 -13.80 -10.91
CA THR A 771 -33.67 -14.06 -10.92
C THR A 771 -34.08 -14.38 -12.36
N ALA A 772 -34.07 -15.67 -12.69
CA ALA A 772 -34.34 -16.17 -14.05
C ALA A 772 -35.79 -16.07 -14.51
N ASP A 773 -36.65 -15.22 -13.93
CA ASP A 773 -38.11 -15.33 -14.13
C ASP A 773 -38.85 -14.01 -14.42
N GLU A 774 -38.20 -12.98 -14.96
CA GLU A 774 -38.90 -11.69 -15.15
C GLU A 774 -39.40 -11.39 -16.56
N ASP A 775 -39.03 -12.18 -17.60
CA ASP A 775 -39.47 -11.90 -19.00
C ASP A 775 -39.99 -13.13 -19.76
N ARG A 776 -40.67 -14.07 -19.10
CA ARG A 776 -41.55 -14.94 -19.86
C ARG A 776 -42.88 -14.21 -20.07
N PRO A 777 -43.19 -13.71 -21.28
CA PRO A 777 -44.57 -13.35 -21.58
C PRO A 777 -45.40 -14.60 -21.37
N ALA A 778 -46.47 -14.47 -20.59
CA ALA A 778 -47.48 -15.53 -20.44
C ALA A 778 -48.10 -15.81 -21.80
N THR A 779 -47.49 -16.65 -22.61
CA THR A 779 -48.12 -17.27 -23.78
C THR A 779 -49.18 -18.23 -23.26
N ARG A 780 -50.36 -17.71 -23.06
CA ARG A 780 -51.59 -18.55 -23.03
C ARG A 780 -51.70 -19.17 -24.42
N VAL A 781 -51.25 -20.41 -24.51
CA VAL A 781 -51.72 -21.28 -25.59
C VAL A 781 -53.22 -21.46 -25.35
N ARG A 782 -54.06 -20.75 -26.13
CA ARG A 782 -55.48 -21.13 -26.28
C ARG A 782 -55.44 -22.41 -27.12
N GLU A 783 -55.73 -23.53 -26.48
CA GLU A 783 -56.23 -24.69 -27.24
C GLU A 783 -57.50 -24.29 -27.98
N PRO A 784 -57.62 -24.57 -29.29
CA PRO A 784 -58.89 -24.43 -29.99
C PRO A 784 -59.80 -25.55 -29.52
N ALA A 785 -60.95 -25.17 -28.93
CA ALA A 785 -62.06 -26.09 -28.68
C ALA A 785 -62.50 -26.69 -30.01
N GLY A 786 -62.43 -28.01 -30.09
CA GLY A 786 -62.87 -28.80 -31.25
C GLY A 786 -64.38 -28.67 -31.54
N ALA A 787 -64.67 -28.69 -32.81
CA ALA A 787 -65.99 -29.16 -33.35
C ALA A 787 -65.71 -30.53 -33.96
#